data_5ff9449486a027c352183c4371e9c3e9
#
_entry.id   5ff9449486a027c352183c4371e9c3e9
#
_cell.length_a   1.000
_cell.length_b   1.000
_cell.length_c   1.000
_cell.angle_alpha   90.00
_cell.angle_beta   90.00
_cell.angle_gamma   90.00
#
_symmetry.space_group_name_H-M   'P 1'
#
loop_
_entity.id
_entity.type
_entity.pdbx_description
1 polymer ?
#
loop_
_entity_poly.entity_id
_entity_poly.type
_entity_poly.pdbx_seq_one_letter_code
_entity_poly.pdbx_strand_id
1 'polypeptide(L)'
;MVRRMRPGEVRRYSSENLTSREEGSQDGIWYIVASFAEIIRYHGTHRRTDSGSMKCPGAMRNALLAIFVFFSAAAAASWNDPYPAADAEKNILYSAFTERPKTFDPARAYSSNEYAIIAQIYEPPFQYHYLKRPYTLVPLTATAIPKPVYLDRGGRRLPHDASASRIAYSVYEIHIRPGIYFQPHPAFARDPSGKLLYDHLTAGDLDDVHTIGDFSKTGTRELTAADYVYQIKRLAHPGLHSPILSVMGEYIVGMKQFADTLSKAYQKISGGRDKGVYLDLTQYPLSGVEQIDRYTYRVKIHGKYPQFLYWMAMPFFAPMAPEVDRFFSQPGMAEKNLTLDWYPVGSGAYMLTVNNPNRQMVLERNPKYHDELYPSEGEPGDAAAGLLADAGKRLPFIDRIEFSLEKENIPYWNKFLQGYYDTSGVSTESFDQAIRFSGSGNAEVSEAMKEKGIRLLTSVAPSTYYLGFNMLDPVIGGYSERARKLRQAISIAIDYEEQISIFRNGRGIVAQGPIPPGIFGYRSGKDGINPYVYDWVNGQPKRKSIEYARQLLAEAGYPDGVDRKTGKPLQINYETPAVGPEQKARLDWMVKQLNKLSIQLVIRATDYNRFQEKMRKGDAQLFEWGWNADYPDPENFLFLLYGPNKKVGH
;
A
#
# COMPACT_ATOMS: atom_id res chain seq x y z
N MET A 1 11.53 -8.24 6.64
CA MET A 1 11.62 -7.07 7.55
C MET A 1 12.34 -7.47 8.82
N VAL A 2 13.30 -6.70 9.30
CA VAL A 2 14.11 -7.02 10.48
C VAL A 2 13.84 -5.95 11.53
N ARG A 3 13.50 -6.35 12.77
CA ARG A 3 13.06 -5.45 13.84
C ARG A 3 13.98 -5.48 15.06
N ARG A 4 14.10 -4.34 15.74
CA ARG A 4 14.80 -4.11 17.02
C ARG A 4 13.86 -4.30 18.23
N MET A 5 14.39 -4.86 19.33
CA MET A 5 13.76 -4.83 20.67
C MET A 5 14.38 -3.75 21.54
N ARG A 6 13.60 -3.09 22.38
CA ARG A 6 14.09 -2.13 23.40
C ARG A 6 14.37 -2.83 24.74
N PRO A 7 15.30 -2.31 25.58
CA PRO A 7 15.63 -2.93 26.88
C PRO A 7 14.42 -2.94 27.81
N GLY A 8 14.06 -4.11 28.33
CA GLY A 8 12.93 -4.33 29.25
C GLY A 8 12.06 -5.54 28.92
N GLU A 9 12.19 -6.11 27.73
CA GLU A 9 11.27 -7.15 27.22
C GLU A 9 11.77 -8.60 27.33
N VAL A 10 12.79 -8.90 28.16
CA VAL A 10 13.33 -10.27 28.27
C VAL A 10 12.44 -11.12 29.19
N ARG A 11 11.51 -11.88 28.65
CA ARG A 11 11.05 -13.13 29.25
C ARG A 11 11.56 -14.32 28.43
N ARG A 12 12.28 -15.20 29.12
CA ARG A 12 12.76 -16.49 28.58
C ARG A 12 11.57 -17.36 28.20
N TYR A 13 11.53 -17.82 26.97
CA TYR A 13 10.73 -18.96 26.57
C TYR A 13 11.70 -20.13 26.28
N SER A 14 11.53 -21.20 27.05
CA SER A 14 12.21 -22.46 26.84
C SER A 14 11.68 -23.13 25.57
N SER A 15 12.60 -23.53 24.73
CA SER A 15 12.36 -24.39 23.58
C SER A 15 12.14 -25.82 24.06
N GLU A 16 10.90 -26.30 24.10
CA GLU A 16 10.61 -27.74 24.02
C GLU A 16 9.20 -27.93 23.45
N ASN A 17 9.13 -28.86 22.46
CA ASN A 17 7.97 -29.43 21.81
C ASN A 17 7.34 -28.72 20.60
N LEU A 18 7.96 -28.99 19.45
CA LEU A 18 7.21 -29.12 18.19
C LEU A 18 7.83 -30.26 17.37
N THR A 19 7.33 -31.45 17.58
CA THR A 19 7.56 -32.59 16.68
C THR A 19 6.34 -32.78 15.78
N SER A 20 6.66 -32.89 14.48
CA SER A 20 5.93 -33.59 13.43
C SER A 20 4.59 -33.04 12.94
N ARG A 21 4.62 -32.43 11.76
CA ARG A 21 3.93 -32.98 10.58
C ARG A 21 4.50 -32.35 9.32
N GLU A 22 4.93 -33.24 8.43
CA GLU A 22 5.38 -32.97 7.08
C GLU A 22 4.21 -32.49 6.23
N GLU A 23 4.44 -31.45 5.40
CA GLU A 23 4.28 -31.46 3.96
C GLU A 23 4.53 -30.08 3.37
N GLY A 24 5.47 -30.01 2.41
CA GLY A 24 5.49 -29.03 1.34
C GLY A 24 6.08 -27.65 1.62
N SER A 25 7.40 -27.59 1.83
CA SER A 25 8.15 -26.33 1.71
C SER A 25 8.19 -25.86 0.26
N GLN A 26 7.68 -24.69 -0.03
CA GLN A 26 8.09 -23.91 -1.20
C GLN A 26 8.27 -22.46 -0.78
N ASP A 27 9.52 -22.04 -0.89
CA ASP A 27 10.00 -20.72 -0.52
C ASP A 27 9.45 -19.63 -1.42
N GLY A 28 8.84 -18.63 -0.84
CA GLY A 28 8.28 -17.47 -1.57
C GLY A 28 8.76 -16.16 -0.98
N ILE A 29 8.98 -15.19 -1.84
CA ILE A 29 9.48 -13.86 -1.52
C ILE A 29 8.45 -12.90 -1.00
N TRP A 30 8.98 -11.96 -0.34
CA TRP A 30 8.43 -11.10 0.67
C TRP A 30 8.63 -9.62 0.33
N TYR A 31 7.62 -8.91 -0.09
CA TYR A 31 7.52 -7.46 0.05
C TYR A 31 6.17 -7.07 0.62
N ILE A 32 6.25 -6.24 1.60
CA ILE A 32 5.22 -5.89 2.55
C ILE A 32 4.39 -4.72 2.01
N VAL A 33 3.10 -4.97 1.85
CA VAL A 33 2.14 -4.11 2.49
C VAL A 33 1.66 -4.90 3.72
N ALA A 34 2.57 -5.14 4.67
CA ALA A 34 2.16 -5.47 6.01
C ALA A 34 1.58 -4.19 6.57
N SER A 35 0.34 -4.24 6.91
CA SER A 35 -0.31 -3.21 7.68
C SER A 35 0.63 -2.77 8.80
N PHE A 36 0.83 -1.48 8.95
CA PHE A 36 1.50 -0.82 10.08
C PHE A 36 1.07 -1.37 11.45
N ALA A 37 -0.06 -2.04 11.50
CA ALA A 37 -0.58 -2.73 12.66
C ALA A 37 0.36 -3.80 13.25
N GLU A 38 1.23 -4.45 12.49
CA GLU A 38 2.22 -5.40 13.06
C GLU A 38 3.34 -4.73 13.83
N ILE A 39 3.68 -3.50 13.50
CA ILE A 39 4.71 -2.71 14.18
C ILE A 39 4.17 -2.16 15.51
N ILE A 40 2.88 -1.92 15.60
CA ILE A 40 2.17 -1.36 16.75
C ILE A 40 2.12 -2.31 17.96
N ARG A 41 2.38 -3.61 17.80
CA ARG A 41 2.15 -4.64 18.83
C ARG A 41 3.06 -4.64 20.04
N TYR A 42 4.19 -3.94 20.01
CA TYR A 42 5.25 -4.27 20.98
C TYR A 42 5.56 -3.21 22.04
N HIS A 43 4.86 -2.09 22.05
CA HIS A 43 5.20 -0.99 22.98
C HIS A 43 4.30 -0.81 24.19
N GLY A 44 3.34 -1.66 24.38
CA GLY A 44 2.38 -1.55 25.47
C GLY A 44 2.42 -2.73 26.43
N THR A 45 3.30 -2.76 27.39
CA THR A 45 3.05 -3.29 28.74
C THR A 45 4.33 -3.24 29.60
N HIS A 46 4.34 -2.57 30.66
CA HIS A 46 4.41 -2.90 32.06
C HIS A 46 5.02 -1.77 32.87
N ARG A 47 4.17 -1.04 33.56
CA ARG A 47 4.51 -0.48 34.86
C ARG A 47 3.98 -1.43 35.93
N ARG A 48 4.85 -1.93 36.77
CA ARG A 48 4.51 -2.38 38.13
C ARG A 48 5.33 -1.59 39.12
N THR A 49 4.64 -0.78 39.89
CA THR A 49 5.08 -0.26 41.16
C THR A 49 4.95 -1.36 42.20
N ASP A 50 6.03 -1.66 42.90
CA ASP A 50 5.93 -2.22 44.23
C ASP A 50 7.01 -1.63 45.13
N SER A 51 6.54 -0.89 46.12
CA SER A 51 7.27 -0.35 47.25
C SER A 51 7.37 -1.41 48.35
N GLY A 52 8.56 -1.76 48.75
CA GLY A 52 8.80 -2.62 49.89
C GLY A 52 10.13 -2.30 50.56
N SER A 53 10.06 -1.59 51.68
CA SER A 53 11.21 -1.20 52.51
C SER A 53 11.78 -2.39 53.29
N MET A 54 13.11 -2.55 53.30
CA MET A 54 13.79 -3.20 54.42
C MET A 54 15.14 -2.56 54.69
N LYS A 55 15.30 -2.11 55.95
CA LYS A 55 16.52 -1.52 56.52
C LYS A 55 17.50 -2.61 56.95
N CYS A 56 18.80 -2.43 56.68
CA CYS A 56 19.88 -2.94 57.52
C CYS A 56 21.20 -2.18 57.26
N PRO A 57 22.04 -1.94 58.28
CA PRO A 57 23.19 -1.05 58.22
C PRO A 57 24.53 -1.79 58.02
N GLY A 58 25.50 -1.19 57.31
CA GLY A 58 26.85 -1.74 57.18
C GLY A 58 27.72 -1.01 56.17
N ALA A 59 28.49 -0.03 56.61
CA ALA A 59 29.31 0.85 55.76
C ALA A 59 30.51 0.21 55.05
N MET A 60 30.77 -1.10 55.18
CA MET A 60 31.91 -1.78 54.53
C MET A 60 31.52 -2.74 53.40
N ARG A 61 30.22 -2.93 53.18
CA ARG A 61 29.63 -3.67 52.03
C ARG A 61 29.34 -2.79 50.84
N ASN A 62 29.36 -1.47 51.03
CA ASN A 62 28.94 -0.52 49.99
C ASN A 62 30.01 -0.22 48.94
N ALA A 63 31.29 -0.40 49.23
CA ALA A 63 32.36 -0.17 48.25
C ALA A 63 32.45 -1.31 47.21
N LEU A 64 32.24 -2.56 47.64
CA LEU A 64 32.22 -3.71 46.70
C LEU A 64 30.92 -3.82 45.92
N LEU A 65 29.78 -3.41 46.48
CA LEU A 65 28.50 -3.31 45.76
C LEU A 65 28.49 -2.17 44.74
N ALA A 66 29.14 -1.03 45.02
CA ALA A 66 29.24 0.09 44.08
C ALA A 66 30.09 -0.28 42.86
N ILE A 67 31.18 -1.06 43.02
CA ILE A 67 31.99 -1.54 41.91
C ILE A 67 31.24 -2.59 41.10
N PHE A 68 30.45 -3.48 41.70
CA PHE A 68 29.62 -4.47 41.01
C PHE A 68 28.41 -3.82 40.29
N VAL A 69 27.82 -2.76 40.86
CA VAL A 69 26.74 -2.01 40.22
C VAL A 69 27.25 -1.18 39.05
N PHE A 70 28.47 -0.62 39.12
CA PHE A 70 29.09 0.06 37.97
C PHE A 70 29.49 -0.91 36.85
N PHE A 71 29.94 -2.13 37.16
CA PHE A 71 30.22 -3.15 36.14
C PHE A 71 28.95 -3.84 35.61
N SER A 72 27.87 -3.91 36.39
CA SER A 72 26.60 -4.45 35.91
C SER A 72 25.81 -3.46 35.03
N ALA A 73 26.03 -2.16 35.18
CA ALA A 73 25.45 -1.14 34.32
C ALA A 73 26.14 -1.06 32.94
N ALA A 74 27.40 -1.53 32.84
CA ALA A 74 28.14 -1.56 31.57
C ALA A 74 27.79 -2.77 30.67
N ALA A 75 27.08 -3.78 31.19
CA ALA A 75 26.72 -4.98 30.42
C ALA A 75 25.34 -4.91 29.72
N ALA A 76 24.61 -3.81 29.88
CA ALA A 76 23.29 -3.62 29.28
C ALA A 76 23.26 -2.61 28.12
N ALA A 77 24.41 -2.12 27.68
CA ALA A 77 24.49 -1.20 26.52
C ALA A 77 24.64 -1.98 25.24
N SER A 78 23.61 -2.70 24.85
CA SER A 78 23.71 -3.55 23.66
C SER A 78 23.14 -2.95 22.38
N TRP A 79 22.55 -1.76 22.41
CA TRP A 79 22.07 -1.12 21.20
C TRP A 79 22.23 0.39 21.23
N ASN A 80 22.67 0.94 20.12
CA ASN A 80 22.82 2.36 19.97
C ASN A 80 21.43 3.02 19.85
N ASP A 81 21.11 3.96 20.74
CA ASP A 81 19.91 4.79 20.66
C ASP A 81 20.35 6.23 20.37
N PRO A 82 20.20 6.70 19.13
CA PRO A 82 20.65 8.02 18.73
C PRO A 82 19.71 9.15 19.19
N TYR A 83 18.55 8.81 19.77
CA TYR A 83 17.54 9.77 20.16
C TYR A 83 17.72 10.25 21.59
N PRO A 84 17.23 11.47 21.93
CA PRO A 84 17.29 11.99 23.29
C PRO A 84 16.63 11.04 24.30
N ALA A 85 17.22 10.91 25.49
CA ALA A 85 16.66 10.06 26.55
C ALA A 85 15.20 10.43 26.92
N ALA A 86 14.80 11.69 26.75
CA ALA A 86 13.43 12.14 26.93
C ALA A 86 12.42 11.53 25.95
N ASP A 87 12.88 11.00 24.81
CA ASP A 87 12.03 10.33 23.84
C ASP A 87 11.84 8.84 24.15
N ALA A 88 12.67 8.27 25.04
CA ALA A 88 12.55 6.86 25.45
C ALA A 88 11.23 6.56 26.19
N GLU A 89 10.63 7.58 26.84
CA GLU A 89 9.33 7.45 27.51
C GLU A 89 8.14 7.61 26.57
N LYS A 90 8.38 8.07 25.33
CA LYS A 90 7.34 8.26 24.32
C LYS A 90 7.25 7.03 23.45
N ASN A 91 6.04 6.65 23.06
CA ASN A 91 5.81 5.57 22.10
C ASN A 91 5.98 6.09 20.68
N ILE A 92 7.22 6.31 20.24
CA ILE A 92 7.56 6.78 18.90
C ILE A 92 8.06 5.59 18.07
N LEU A 93 7.49 5.44 16.88
CA LEU A 93 7.99 4.54 15.86
C LEU A 93 8.80 5.32 14.84
N TYR A 94 10.06 4.95 14.68
CA TYR A 94 10.95 5.51 13.67
C TYR A 94 11.04 4.58 12.46
N SER A 95 10.71 5.11 11.30
CA SER A 95 10.69 4.37 10.03
C SER A 95 11.23 5.23 8.89
N ALA A 96 11.20 4.70 7.67
CA ALA A 96 11.63 5.41 6.49
C ALA A 96 10.68 5.21 5.31
N PHE A 97 10.72 6.13 4.35
CA PHE A 97 10.12 5.98 3.04
C PHE A 97 11.19 6.20 1.97
N THR A 98 11.07 5.48 0.86
CA THR A 98 12.06 5.53 -0.24
C THR A 98 11.59 6.37 -1.42
N GLU A 99 10.27 6.41 -1.64
CA GLU A 99 9.64 7.12 -2.75
C GLU A 99 8.73 8.24 -2.25
N ARG A 100 8.82 9.39 -2.89
CA ARG A 100 8.00 10.55 -2.53
C ARG A 100 6.55 10.32 -2.94
N PRO A 101 5.58 10.48 -2.02
CA PRO A 101 4.17 10.47 -2.40
C PRO A 101 3.84 11.67 -3.30
N LYS A 102 2.89 11.51 -4.20
CA LYS A 102 2.37 12.59 -5.06
C LYS A 102 1.22 13.33 -4.42
N THR A 103 0.39 12.61 -3.70
CA THR A 103 -0.87 13.12 -3.14
C THR A 103 -1.32 12.27 -1.97
N PHE A 104 -1.99 12.88 -1.03
CA PHE A 104 -2.69 12.21 0.06
C PHE A 104 -4.22 12.38 -0.04
N ASP A 105 -4.72 12.94 -1.13
CA ASP A 105 -6.16 12.97 -1.39
C ASP A 105 -6.68 11.56 -1.69
N PRO A 106 -7.65 11.03 -0.92
CA PRO A 106 -8.13 9.65 -1.09
C PRO A 106 -8.86 9.42 -2.41
N ALA A 107 -9.31 10.46 -3.11
CA ALA A 107 -9.89 10.33 -4.44
C ALA A 107 -8.83 10.14 -5.55
N ARG A 108 -7.55 10.42 -5.27
CA ARG A 108 -6.44 10.47 -6.24
C ARG A 108 -5.31 9.49 -5.95
N ALA A 109 -5.03 9.24 -4.66
CA ALA A 109 -3.92 8.41 -4.20
C ALA A 109 -4.14 6.94 -4.59
N TYR A 110 -3.18 6.33 -5.31
CA TYR A 110 -3.30 4.94 -5.78
C TYR A 110 -1.95 4.21 -5.82
N SER A 111 -0.99 4.62 -5.06
CA SER A 111 0.29 3.91 -4.96
C SER A 111 0.55 3.45 -3.53
N SER A 112 1.34 2.38 -3.37
CA SER A 112 1.62 1.78 -2.05
C SER A 112 2.32 2.73 -1.10
N ASN A 113 3.18 3.63 -1.59
CA ASN A 113 3.84 4.64 -0.77
C ASN A 113 2.88 5.72 -0.25
N GLU A 114 1.86 6.08 -1.03
CA GLU A 114 0.77 6.95 -0.58
C GLU A 114 -0.14 6.21 0.41
N TYR A 115 -0.51 4.96 0.08
CA TYR A 115 -1.36 4.13 0.92
C TYR A 115 -0.79 3.92 2.33
N ALA A 116 0.52 3.76 2.47
CA ALA A 116 1.18 3.60 3.76
C ALA A 116 0.88 4.75 4.75
N ILE A 117 0.64 5.95 4.24
CA ILE A 117 0.31 7.14 5.03
C ILE A 117 -1.22 7.30 5.15
N ILE A 118 -1.93 7.28 4.02
CA ILE A 118 -3.38 7.60 4.02
C ILE A 118 -4.23 6.56 4.74
N ALA A 119 -3.80 5.29 4.79
CA ALA A 119 -4.49 4.23 5.53
C ALA A 119 -4.48 4.45 7.05
N GLN A 120 -3.64 5.35 7.57
CA GLN A 120 -3.60 5.73 8.98
C GLN A 120 -4.53 6.90 9.30
N ILE A 121 -4.98 7.62 8.25
CA ILE A 121 -5.69 8.89 8.37
C ILE A 121 -7.15 8.75 7.97
N TYR A 122 -7.43 7.93 6.94
CA TYR A 122 -8.76 7.75 6.39
C TYR A 122 -9.36 6.40 6.75
N GLU A 123 -10.63 6.37 7.07
CA GLU A 123 -11.35 5.16 7.43
C GLU A 123 -12.51 4.89 6.45
N PRO A 124 -12.35 3.95 5.53
CA PRO A 124 -13.48 3.47 4.73
C PRO A 124 -14.50 2.72 5.61
N PRO A 125 -15.70 2.39 5.10
CA PRO A 125 -16.72 1.70 5.89
C PRO A 125 -16.30 0.31 6.37
N PHE A 126 -15.40 -0.37 5.65
CA PHE A 126 -14.94 -1.72 5.96
C PHE A 126 -13.41 -1.80 5.97
N GLN A 127 -12.90 -2.85 6.61
CA GLN A 127 -11.48 -3.22 6.62
C GLN A 127 -11.34 -4.74 6.57
N TYR A 128 -10.10 -5.24 6.44
CA TYR A 128 -9.83 -6.66 6.57
C TYR A 128 -9.49 -6.99 8.02
N HIS A 129 -10.03 -8.14 8.49
CA HIS A 129 -9.65 -8.65 9.80
C HIS A 129 -8.15 -8.88 9.86
N TYR A 130 -7.52 -8.36 10.91
CA TYR A 130 -6.08 -8.27 10.98
C TYR A 130 -5.38 -9.65 10.96
N LEU A 131 -5.92 -10.64 11.65
CA LEU A 131 -5.30 -11.97 11.80
C LEU A 131 -5.88 -13.04 10.89
N LYS A 132 -7.17 -12.96 10.49
CA LYS A 132 -7.83 -14.04 9.75
C LYS A 132 -7.34 -14.20 8.32
N ARG A 133 -7.12 -15.47 7.93
CA ARG A 133 -6.82 -15.91 6.56
C ARG A 133 -7.74 -17.10 6.20
N PRO A 134 -8.33 -17.16 4.98
CA PRO A 134 -8.25 -16.14 3.93
C PRO A 134 -8.75 -14.78 4.40
N TYR A 135 -8.35 -13.72 3.72
CA TYR A 135 -8.72 -12.34 4.06
C TYR A 135 -10.23 -12.20 4.23
N THR A 136 -10.65 -11.69 5.37
CA THR A 136 -12.06 -11.55 5.74
C THR A 136 -12.40 -10.09 5.98
N LEU A 137 -13.41 -9.56 5.28
CA LEU A 137 -13.92 -8.21 5.53
C LEU A 137 -14.65 -8.14 6.87
N VAL A 138 -14.38 -7.06 7.61
CA VAL A 138 -15.06 -6.70 8.84
C VAL A 138 -15.49 -5.23 8.79
N PRO A 139 -16.51 -4.82 9.57
CA PRO A 139 -16.86 -3.42 9.69
C PRO A 139 -15.70 -2.60 10.28
N LEU A 140 -15.51 -1.36 9.79
CA LEU A 140 -14.61 -0.37 10.39
C LEU A 140 -15.47 0.79 10.95
N THR A 141 -15.94 1.68 10.11
CA THR A 141 -16.86 2.74 10.50
C THR A 141 -18.33 2.35 10.33
N ALA A 142 -18.62 1.35 9.50
CA ALA A 142 -19.96 0.78 9.40
C ALA A 142 -20.28 -0.14 10.59
N THR A 143 -21.58 -0.34 10.84
CA THR A 143 -22.06 -1.25 11.90
C THR A 143 -22.00 -2.71 11.51
N ALA A 144 -22.09 -3.04 10.21
CA ALA A 144 -22.07 -4.40 9.67
C ALA A 144 -21.69 -4.39 8.18
N ILE A 145 -21.26 -5.55 7.67
CA ILE A 145 -21.13 -5.78 6.22
C ILE A 145 -22.53 -5.95 5.62
N PRO A 146 -22.96 -5.09 4.68
CA PRO A 146 -24.31 -5.14 4.14
C PRO A 146 -24.50 -6.32 3.19
N LYS A 147 -25.70 -6.91 3.23
CA LYS A 147 -26.15 -7.83 2.20
C LYS A 147 -26.87 -7.06 1.10
N PRO A 148 -26.50 -7.25 -0.17
CA PRO A 148 -27.14 -6.51 -1.26
C PRO A 148 -28.61 -6.93 -1.43
N VAL A 149 -29.46 -5.95 -1.75
CA VAL A 149 -30.81 -6.18 -2.27
C VAL A 149 -30.72 -6.23 -3.79
N TYR A 150 -31.10 -7.35 -4.40
CA TYR A 150 -31.10 -7.51 -5.84
C TYR A 150 -32.42 -7.06 -6.45
N LEU A 151 -32.34 -6.32 -7.58
CA LEU A 151 -33.50 -5.82 -8.31
C LEU A 151 -33.43 -6.24 -9.78
N ASP A 152 -34.60 -6.52 -10.38
CA ASP A 152 -34.74 -6.67 -11.82
C ASP A 152 -34.77 -5.30 -12.54
N ARG A 153 -34.86 -5.30 -13.89
CA ARG A 153 -34.93 -4.07 -14.70
C ARG A 153 -36.14 -3.19 -14.36
N GLY A 154 -37.23 -3.78 -13.88
CA GLY A 154 -38.43 -3.07 -13.45
C GLY A 154 -38.36 -2.55 -12.01
N GLY A 155 -37.23 -2.77 -11.31
CA GLY A 155 -37.04 -2.37 -9.91
C GLY A 155 -37.69 -3.32 -8.88
N ARG A 156 -38.18 -4.48 -9.29
CA ARG A 156 -38.77 -5.47 -8.37
C ARG A 156 -37.67 -6.26 -7.67
N ARG A 157 -37.86 -6.49 -6.38
CA ARG A 157 -36.94 -7.25 -5.54
C ARG A 157 -36.85 -8.70 -6.00
N LEU A 158 -35.64 -9.22 -6.10
CA LEU A 158 -35.33 -10.61 -6.43
C LEU A 158 -34.85 -11.38 -5.20
N PRO A 159 -35.02 -12.73 -5.17
CA PRO A 159 -34.40 -13.56 -4.17
C PRO A 159 -32.88 -13.45 -4.16
N HIS A 160 -32.25 -13.76 -3.03
CA HIS A 160 -30.79 -13.63 -2.88
C HIS A 160 -30.00 -14.60 -3.77
N ASP A 161 -30.58 -15.74 -4.10
CA ASP A 161 -30.02 -16.77 -4.99
C ASP A 161 -30.34 -16.55 -6.48
N ALA A 162 -30.97 -15.42 -6.83
CA ALA A 162 -31.29 -15.10 -8.21
C ALA A 162 -30.04 -15.16 -9.10
N SER A 163 -30.21 -15.72 -10.30
CA SER A 163 -29.12 -15.77 -11.30
C SER A 163 -28.68 -14.36 -11.69
N ALA A 164 -27.36 -14.19 -11.93
CA ALA A 164 -26.78 -12.90 -12.29
C ALA A 164 -27.45 -12.25 -13.52
N SER A 165 -27.91 -13.06 -14.50
CA SER A 165 -28.60 -12.58 -15.70
C SER A 165 -29.93 -11.90 -15.44
N ARG A 166 -30.59 -12.18 -14.31
CA ARG A 166 -31.86 -11.57 -13.89
C ARG A 166 -31.65 -10.30 -13.07
N ILE A 167 -30.48 -10.14 -12.48
CA ILE A 167 -30.17 -9.01 -11.59
C ILE A 167 -29.73 -7.82 -12.45
N ALA A 168 -30.56 -6.79 -12.51
CA ALA A 168 -30.22 -5.55 -13.17
C ALA A 168 -29.46 -4.60 -12.24
N TYR A 169 -29.76 -4.65 -10.94
CA TYR A 169 -29.14 -3.80 -9.94
C TYR A 169 -28.88 -4.54 -8.63
N SER A 170 -27.78 -4.20 -7.98
CA SER A 170 -27.52 -4.51 -6.57
C SER A 170 -27.53 -3.24 -5.75
N VAL A 171 -28.25 -3.24 -4.64
CA VAL A 171 -28.39 -2.09 -3.75
C VAL A 171 -27.79 -2.43 -2.40
N TYR A 172 -26.79 -1.67 -1.99
CA TYR A 172 -26.14 -1.79 -0.69
C TYR A 172 -26.58 -0.64 0.19
N GLU A 173 -27.06 -0.94 1.40
CA GLU A 173 -27.41 0.03 2.43
C GLU A 173 -26.39 -0.06 3.55
N ILE A 174 -25.71 1.04 3.82
CA ILE A 174 -24.57 1.11 4.75
C ILE A 174 -24.97 1.97 5.94
N HIS A 175 -24.89 1.39 7.14
CA HIS A 175 -25.17 2.06 8.40
C HIS A 175 -23.85 2.42 9.09
N ILE A 176 -23.61 3.69 9.33
CA ILE A 176 -22.41 4.21 9.97
C ILE A 176 -22.61 4.29 11.49
N ARG A 177 -21.58 3.95 12.25
CA ARG A 177 -21.57 4.08 13.70
C ARG A 177 -21.62 5.57 14.10
N PRO A 178 -22.54 6.01 14.98
CA PRO A 178 -22.50 7.35 15.55
C PRO A 178 -21.27 7.58 16.41
N GLY A 179 -20.91 8.85 16.64
CA GLY A 179 -19.84 9.23 17.57
C GLY A 179 -18.43 9.15 16.98
N ILE A 180 -18.26 8.94 15.68
CA ILE A 180 -16.97 9.06 14.99
C ILE A 180 -16.78 10.52 14.57
N TYR A 181 -15.57 11.08 14.80
CA TYR A 181 -15.27 12.47 14.52
C TYR A 181 -14.09 12.61 13.58
N PHE A 182 -14.12 13.64 12.75
CA PHE A 182 -12.93 14.07 12.02
C PHE A 182 -11.85 14.59 12.98
N GLN A 183 -10.60 14.48 12.58
CA GLN A 183 -9.47 15.10 13.27
C GLN A 183 -9.66 16.61 13.43
N PRO A 184 -9.07 17.24 14.47
CA PRO A 184 -9.06 18.69 14.59
C PRO A 184 -8.42 19.35 13.35
N HIS A 185 -9.16 20.28 12.72
CA HIS A 185 -8.69 20.99 11.54
C HIS A 185 -9.28 22.40 11.42
N PRO A 186 -8.58 23.42 10.86
CA PRO A 186 -9.11 24.76 10.64
C PRO A 186 -10.42 24.81 9.86
N ALA A 187 -10.63 23.92 8.90
CA ALA A 187 -11.88 23.82 8.12
C ALA A 187 -13.14 23.64 8.99
N PHE A 188 -12.99 23.13 10.21
CA PHE A 188 -14.09 22.91 11.15
C PHE A 188 -14.15 23.95 12.26
N ALA A 189 -13.22 24.91 12.29
CA ALA A 189 -13.21 25.97 13.33
C ALA A 189 -14.46 26.86 13.18
N ARG A 190 -15.10 27.14 14.33
CA ARG A 190 -16.31 27.98 14.39
C ARG A 190 -16.13 29.14 15.32
N ASP A 191 -16.79 30.24 14.98
CA ASP A 191 -16.94 31.39 15.85
C ASP A 191 -17.99 31.12 16.97
N PRO A 192 -18.16 32.04 17.93
CA PRO A 192 -19.15 31.88 18.98
C PRO A 192 -20.60 31.80 18.49
N SER A 193 -20.91 32.26 17.26
CA SER A 193 -22.23 32.14 16.64
C SER A 193 -22.45 30.77 15.95
N GLY A 194 -21.42 29.93 15.89
CA GLY A 194 -21.46 28.62 15.23
C GLY A 194 -21.14 28.66 13.73
N LYS A 195 -20.78 29.82 13.17
CA LYS A 195 -20.39 29.97 11.76
C LYS A 195 -18.93 29.53 11.58
N LEU A 196 -18.60 28.93 10.42
CA LEU A 196 -17.22 28.57 10.08
C LEU A 196 -16.32 29.82 10.08
N LEU A 197 -15.23 29.75 10.80
CA LEU A 197 -14.31 30.88 11.01
C LEU A 197 -13.51 31.21 9.74
N TYR A 198 -13.14 30.22 8.98
CA TYR A 198 -12.25 30.34 7.81
C TYR A 198 -12.99 29.98 6.51
N ASP A 199 -14.24 30.45 6.35
CA ASP A 199 -15.08 30.09 5.20
C ASP A 199 -14.93 31.06 4.00
N HIS A 200 -14.37 32.26 4.23
CA HIS A 200 -14.23 33.33 3.23
C HIS A 200 -12.86 34.01 3.31
N LEU A 201 -11.80 33.21 3.18
CA LEU A 201 -10.44 33.72 3.16
C LEU A 201 -10.15 34.41 1.82
N THR A 202 -9.39 35.50 1.89
CA THR A 202 -8.74 36.14 0.76
C THR A 202 -7.27 35.75 0.69
N ALA A 203 -6.61 35.99 -0.43
CA ALA A 203 -5.18 35.74 -0.54
C ALA A 203 -4.35 36.51 0.51
N GLY A 204 -4.78 37.72 0.88
CA GLY A 204 -4.13 38.55 1.91
C GLY A 204 -4.25 37.96 3.33
N ASP A 205 -5.32 37.25 3.64
CA ASP A 205 -5.47 36.56 4.94
C ASP A 205 -4.46 35.43 5.12
N LEU A 206 -3.80 35.01 4.05
CA LEU A 206 -2.81 33.95 4.04
C LEU A 206 -1.35 34.45 4.03
N ASP A 207 -1.08 35.77 4.10
CA ASP A 207 0.27 36.30 3.95
C ASP A 207 1.27 35.65 4.92
N ASP A 208 0.91 35.46 6.18
CA ASP A 208 1.73 34.83 7.21
C ASP A 208 1.44 33.32 7.40
N VAL A 209 0.63 32.71 6.54
CA VAL A 209 0.29 31.29 6.60
C VAL A 209 1.19 30.48 5.66
N HIS A 210 1.99 29.59 6.19
CA HIS A 210 2.89 28.69 5.46
C HIS A 210 2.52 27.23 5.57
N THR A 211 1.83 26.87 6.66
CA THR A 211 1.36 25.52 6.95
C THR A 211 -0.07 25.56 7.55
N ILE A 212 -0.74 24.44 7.60
CA ILE A 212 -2.05 24.33 8.27
C ILE A 212 -1.94 24.61 9.77
N GLY A 213 -0.77 24.37 10.38
CA GLY A 213 -0.51 24.67 11.80
C GLY A 213 -0.48 26.17 12.14
N ASP A 214 -0.37 27.07 11.16
CA ASP A 214 -0.34 28.52 11.37
C ASP A 214 -1.72 29.12 11.58
N PHE A 215 -2.79 28.36 11.31
CA PHE A 215 -4.16 28.77 11.67
C PHE A 215 -4.37 28.70 13.18
N SER A 216 -4.76 29.79 13.78
CA SER A 216 -4.85 29.94 15.25
C SER A 216 -5.93 29.08 15.92
N LYS A 217 -6.94 28.61 15.17
CA LYS A 217 -8.04 27.81 15.69
C LYS A 217 -8.33 26.60 14.83
N THR A 218 -8.65 25.51 15.49
CA THR A 218 -9.13 24.28 14.88
C THR A 218 -10.48 23.90 15.47
N GLY A 219 -11.23 23.06 14.76
CA GLY A 219 -12.47 22.47 15.23
C GLY A 219 -12.56 21.03 14.78
N THR A 220 -13.61 20.37 15.17
CA THR A 220 -13.96 19.02 14.72
C THR A 220 -15.46 18.93 14.51
N ARG A 221 -15.93 17.94 13.76
CA ARG A 221 -17.33 17.59 13.70
C ARG A 221 -17.54 16.09 13.55
N GLU A 222 -18.70 15.63 13.94
CA GLU A 222 -19.10 14.24 13.78
C GLU A 222 -19.24 13.87 12.29
N LEU A 223 -18.76 12.70 11.97
CA LEU A 223 -18.88 12.06 10.68
C LEU A 223 -20.30 11.57 10.45
N THR A 224 -20.81 11.73 9.25
CA THR A 224 -22.16 11.35 8.86
C THR A 224 -22.17 10.61 7.52
N ALA A 225 -23.32 10.01 7.16
CA ALA A 225 -23.52 9.37 5.87
C ALA A 225 -23.31 10.32 4.68
N ALA A 226 -23.59 11.63 4.88
CA ALA A 226 -23.38 12.65 3.84
C ALA A 226 -21.91 12.74 3.39
N ASP A 227 -20.96 12.49 4.28
CA ASP A 227 -19.53 12.59 3.99
C ASP A 227 -19.06 11.45 3.08
N TYR A 228 -19.63 10.26 3.21
CA TYR A 228 -19.41 9.14 2.29
C TYR A 228 -20.04 9.39 0.92
N VAL A 229 -21.27 9.90 0.90
CA VAL A 229 -21.94 10.29 -0.35
C VAL A 229 -21.12 11.36 -1.06
N TYR A 230 -20.60 12.34 -0.33
CA TYR A 230 -19.76 13.40 -0.87
C TYR A 230 -18.47 12.85 -1.47
N GLN A 231 -17.75 11.97 -0.77
CA GLN A 231 -16.53 11.35 -1.29
C GLN A 231 -16.78 10.53 -2.56
N ILE A 232 -17.88 9.77 -2.64
CA ILE A 232 -18.22 9.02 -3.85
C ILE A 232 -18.45 9.99 -5.03
N LYS A 233 -19.08 11.13 -4.79
CA LYS A 233 -19.23 12.19 -5.80
C LYS A 233 -17.88 12.80 -6.22
N ARG A 234 -16.91 12.94 -5.29
CA ARG A 234 -15.55 13.44 -5.58
C ARG A 234 -14.80 12.56 -6.58
N LEU A 235 -15.09 11.26 -6.65
CA LEU A 235 -14.49 10.37 -7.65
C LEU A 235 -14.80 10.82 -9.10
N ALA A 236 -15.90 11.54 -9.32
CA ALA A 236 -16.29 12.08 -10.63
C ALA A 236 -15.87 13.55 -10.83
N HIS A 237 -15.22 14.18 -9.85
CA HIS A 237 -14.80 15.58 -9.98
C HIS A 237 -13.69 15.72 -11.03
N PRO A 238 -13.87 16.53 -12.10
CA PRO A 238 -12.94 16.56 -13.23
C PRO A 238 -11.54 17.05 -12.86
N GLY A 239 -11.41 17.96 -11.88
CA GLY A 239 -10.11 18.46 -11.42
C GLY A 239 -9.33 17.48 -10.55
N LEU A 240 -9.94 16.40 -10.06
CA LEU A 240 -9.27 15.40 -9.22
C LEU A 240 -8.64 14.26 -10.03
N HIS A 241 -9.14 13.96 -11.23
CA HIS A 241 -8.64 12.89 -12.09
C HIS A 241 -8.52 11.54 -11.35
N SER A 242 -9.63 11.13 -10.69
CA SER A 242 -9.62 9.87 -9.92
C SER A 242 -9.27 8.67 -10.81
N PRO A 243 -8.29 7.84 -10.42
CA PRO A 243 -7.85 6.69 -11.21
C PRO A 243 -8.92 5.60 -11.32
N ILE A 244 -9.91 5.59 -10.44
CA ILE A 244 -10.98 4.57 -10.43
C ILE A 244 -12.29 5.05 -11.07
N LEU A 245 -12.36 6.29 -11.58
CA LEU A 245 -13.60 6.82 -12.17
C LEU A 245 -14.10 5.97 -13.32
N SER A 246 -13.20 5.47 -14.17
CA SER A 246 -13.60 4.63 -15.32
C SER A 246 -14.26 3.32 -14.87
N VAL A 247 -13.74 2.68 -13.82
CA VAL A 247 -14.28 1.44 -13.27
C VAL A 247 -15.59 1.72 -12.52
N MET A 248 -15.62 2.70 -11.64
CA MET A 248 -16.81 3.05 -10.87
C MET A 248 -17.94 3.58 -11.76
N GLY A 249 -17.58 4.19 -12.89
CA GLY A 249 -18.53 4.64 -13.90
C GLY A 249 -19.29 3.50 -14.59
N GLU A 250 -18.71 2.31 -14.67
CA GLU A 250 -19.41 1.12 -15.18
C GLU A 250 -20.38 0.52 -14.14
N TYR A 251 -20.04 0.62 -12.86
CA TYR A 251 -20.83 -0.01 -11.82
C TYR A 251 -21.83 0.91 -11.14
N ILE A 252 -21.44 2.09 -10.67
CA ILE A 252 -22.35 2.98 -9.93
C ILE A 252 -23.36 3.62 -10.87
N VAL A 253 -24.64 3.41 -10.58
CA VAL A 253 -25.76 3.91 -11.42
C VAL A 253 -25.66 5.42 -11.55
N GLY A 254 -25.64 5.91 -12.79
CA GLY A 254 -25.61 7.34 -13.10
C GLY A 254 -24.25 8.03 -12.98
N MET A 255 -23.17 7.32 -12.59
CA MET A 255 -21.86 7.93 -12.39
C MET A 255 -21.29 8.58 -13.67
N LYS A 256 -21.44 7.96 -14.84
CA LYS A 256 -20.96 8.53 -16.12
C LYS A 256 -21.67 9.85 -16.44
N GLN A 257 -23.00 9.87 -16.38
CA GLN A 257 -23.80 11.08 -16.62
C GLN A 257 -23.50 12.17 -15.59
N PHE A 258 -23.25 11.77 -14.35
CA PHE A 258 -22.84 12.67 -13.29
C PHE A 258 -21.47 13.29 -13.59
N ALA A 259 -20.47 12.51 -14.01
CA ALA A 259 -19.15 13.01 -14.40
C ALA A 259 -19.24 14.00 -15.58
N ASP A 260 -20.06 13.71 -16.60
CA ASP A 260 -20.30 14.63 -17.72
C ASP A 260 -20.95 15.96 -17.26
N THR A 261 -21.88 15.87 -16.31
CA THR A 261 -22.54 17.04 -15.74
C THR A 261 -21.55 17.91 -14.96
N LEU A 262 -20.73 17.28 -14.12
CA LEU A 262 -19.69 17.98 -13.36
C LEU A 262 -18.64 18.61 -14.27
N SER A 263 -18.22 17.92 -15.34
CA SER A 263 -17.27 18.46 -16.33
C SER A 263 -17.77 19.75 -16.97
N LYS A 264 -19.03 19.78 -17.39
CA LYS A 264 -19.65 20.99 -17.94
C LYS A 264 -19.79 22.12 -16.91
N ALA A 265 -20.13 21.78 -15.67
CA ALA A 265 -20.25 22.77 -14.59
C ALA A 265 -18.85 23.32 -14.23
N TYR A 266 -17.86 22.47 -14.09
CA TYR A 266 -16.49 22.86 -13.76
C TYR A 266 -15.86 23.75 -14.83
N GLN A 267 -16.03 23.43 -16.11
CA GLN A 267 -15.55 24.28 -17.22
C GLN A 267 -16.10 25.70 -17.16
N LYS A 268 -17.35 25.86 -16.78
CA LYS A 268 -18.00 27.21 -16.67
C LYS A 268 -17.39 28.06 -15.56
N ILE A 269 -17.05 27.45 -14.40
CA ILE A 269 -16.56 28.19 -13.23
C ILE A 269 -15.03 28.32 -13.23
N SER A 270 -14.32 27.34 -13.80
CA SER A 270 -12.86 27.35 -13.81
C SER A 270 -12.27 28.38 -14.78
N GLY A 271 -12.98 28.68 -15.87
CA GLY A 271 -12.46 29.59 -16.89
C GLY A 271 -11.10 29.16 -17.46
N GLY A 272 -10.82 27.86 -17.46
CA GLY A 272 -9.55 27.28 -17.87
C GLY A 272 -8.46 27.20 -16.78
N ARG A 273 -8.77 27.54 -15.53
CA ARG A 273 -7.88 27.34 -14.39
C ARG A 273 -7.99 25.91 -13.88
N ASP A 274 -6.86 25.28 -13.59
CA ASP A 274 -6.81 23.89 -13.12
C ASP A 274 -6.82 23.75 -11.58
N LYS A 275 -6.63 24.85 -10.84
CA LYS A 275 -6.51 24.83 -9.37
C LYS A 275 -7.30 25.96 -8.72
N GLY A 276 -7.64 25.79 -7.46
CA GLY A 276 -8.29 26.82 -6.64
C GLY A 276 -9.72 27.12 -7.08
N VAL A 277 -10.44 26.14 -7.62
CA VAL A 277 -11.84 26.29 -8.07
C VAL A 277 -12.71 25.33 -7.27
N TYR A 278 -13.59 25.88 -6.45
CA TYR A 278 -14.57 25.10 -5.70
C TYR A 278 -15.81 24.79 -6.55
N LEU A 279 -16.10 23.50 -6.70
CA LEU A 279 -17.36 23.01 -7.26
C LEU A 279 -18.15 22.34 -6.13
N ASP A 280 -19.24 22.96 -5.70
CA ASP A 280 -20.10 22.41 -4.64
C ASP A 280 -20.85 21.16 -5.12
N LEU A 281 -20.29 19.99 -4.84
CA LEU A 281 -20.86 18.70 -5.24
C LEU A 281 -22.17 18.37 -4.51
N THR A 282 -22.51 19.10 -3.45
CA THR A 282 -23.80 18.91 -2.73
C THR A 282 -24.98 19.30 -3.60
N GLN A 283 -24.77 20.24 -4.53
CA GLN A 283 -25.81 20.74 -5.45
C GLN A 283 -26.15 19.78 -6.61
N TYR A 284 -25.35 18.72 -6.81
CA TYR A 284 -25.50 17.80 -7.94
C TYR A 284 -25.94 16.43 -7.44
N PRO A 285 -27.14 15.94 -7.81
CA PRO A 285 -27.59 14.61 -7.42
C PRO A 285 -26.88 13.52 -8.24
N LEU A 286 -26.47 12.44 -7.56
CA LEU A 286 -25.99 11.20 -8.18
C LEU A 286 -27.04 10.11 -7.96
N SER A 287 -27.70 9.66 -9.02
CA SER A 287 -28.88 8.79 -8.93
C SER A 287 -28.62 7.41 -8.28
N GLY A 288 -27.38 6.95 -8.31
CA GLY A 288 -26.98 5.68 -7.70
C GLY A 288 -26.48 5.81 -6.26
N VAL A 289 -26.39 7.01 -5.69
CA VAL A 289 -25.88 7.21 -4.32
C VAL A 289 -26.73 8.25 -3.61
N GLU A 290 -27.30 7.86 -2.48
CA GLU A 290 -28.19 8.74 -1.71
C GLU A 290 -27.94 8.63 -0.20
N GLN A 291 -28.06 9.72 0.51
CA GLN A 291 -28.18 9.74 1.96
C GLN A 291 -29.64 9.42 2.33
N ILE A 292 -29.86 8.40 3.16
CA ILE A 292 -31.18 8.02 3.64
C ILE A 292 -31.51 8.77 4.92
N ASP A 293 -30.57 8.78 5.86
CA ASP A 293 -30.65 9.53 7.10
C ASP A 293 -29.23 9.98 7.55
N ARG A 294 -29.09 10.49 8.79
CA ARG A 294 -27.82 11.00 9.30
C ARG A 294 -26.68 9.97 9.25
N TYR A 295 -26.99 8.70 9.45
CA TYR A 295 -26.00 7.63 9.57
C TYR A 295 -26.20 6.50 8.55
N THR A 296 -27.12 6.67 7.60
CA THR A 296 -27.42 5.67 6.57
C THR A 296 -27.28 6.25 5.19
N TYR A 297 -26.51 5.59 4.35
CA TYR A 297 -26.46 5.88 2.92
C TYR A 297 -26.63 4.61 2.09
N ARG A 298 -26.99 4.80 0.84
CA ARG A 298 -27.26 3.72 -0.09
C ARG A 298 -26.47 3.90 -1.37
N VAL A 299 -25.89 2.78 -1.85
CA VAL A 299 -25.23 2.73 -3.16
C VAL A 299 -25.91 1.69 -4.03
N LYS A 300 -26.32 2.09 -5.22
CA LYS A 300 -26.94 1.26 -6.24
C LYS A 300 -25.96 1.06 -7.40
N ILE A 301 -25.66 -0.19 -7.72
CA ILE A 301 -24.77 -0.56 -8.82
C ILE A 301 -25.49 -1.41 -9.87
N HIS A 302 -24.97 -1.42 -11.09
CA HIS A 302 -25.43 -2.26 -12.18
C HIS A 302 -25.03 -3.73 -11.94
N GLY A 303 -25.93 -4.65 -12.21
CA GLY A 303 -25.70 -6.09 -12.18
C GLY A 303 -25.40 -6.66 -10.79
N LYS A 304 -24.74 -7.84 -10.80
CA LYS A 304 -24.24 -8.52 -9.60
C LYS A 304 -22.72 -8.43 -9.58
N TYR A 305 -22.18 -7.61 -8.68
CA TYR A 305 -20.73 -7.40 -8.53
C TYR A 305 -20.34 -7.46 -7.05
N PRO A 306 -20.11 -8.66 -6.51
CA PRO A 306 -19.78 -8.86 -5.09
C PRO A 306 -18.48 -8.16 -4.68
N GLN A 307 -17.52 -8.02 -5.57
CA GLN A 307 -16.23 -7.36 -5.35
C GLN A 307 -16.39 -5.87 -4.99
N PHE A 308 -17.57 -5.28 -5.22
CA PHE A 308 -17.85 -3.90 -4.80
C PHE A 308 -17.63 -3.67 -3.30
N LEU A 309 -17.87 -4.69 -2.46
CA LEU A 309 -17.59 -4.60 -1.01
C LEU A 309 -16.10 -4.44 -0.72
N TYR A 310 -15.23 -5.02 -1.53
CA TYR A 310 -13.77 -4.85 -1.39
C TYR A 310 -13.35 -3.42 -1.74
N TRP A 311 -13.93 -2.83 -2.79
CA TRP A 311 -13.71 -1.42 -3.12
C TRP A 311 -14.08 -0.50 -1.96
N MET A 312 -15.17 -0.81 -1.26
CA MET A 312 -15.61 -0.06 -0.08
C MET A 312 -14.68 -0.22 1.14
N ALA A 313 -13.69 -1.09 1.10
CA ALA A 313 -12.62 -1.17 2.09
C ALA A 313 -11.37 -0.37 1.69
N MET A 314 -11.39 0.31 0.55
CA MET A 314 -10.28 1.14 0.07
C MET A 314 -10.49 2.63 0.44
N PRO A 315 -9.41 3.42 0.60
CA PRO A 315 -9.48 4.85 0.92
C PRO A 315 -10.32 5.68 -0.04
N PHE A 316 -10.51 5.24 -1.28
CA PHE A 316 -11.41 5.90 -2.24
C PHE A 316 -12.83 6.08 -1.73
N PHE A 317 -13.27 5.22 -0.83
CA PHE A 317 -14.60 5.23 -0.23
C PHE A 317 -14.59 5.71 1.23
N ALA A 318 -13.48 6.25 1.72
CA ALA A 318 -13.41 6.90 3.02
C ALA A 318 -14.18 8.24 2.98
N PRO A 319 -14.74 8.71 4.11
CA PRO A 319 -15.55 9.92 4.13
C PRO A 319 -14.74 11.19 3.90
N MET A 320 -15.32 12.17 3.20
CA MET A 320 -14.76 13.49 3.01
C MET A 320 -15.78 14.57 3.36
N ALA A 321 -15.40 15.47 4.24
CA ALA A 321 -16.25 16.60 4.62
C ALA A 321 -16.25 17.68 3.53
N PRO A 322 -17.41 18.16 3.06
CA PRO A 322 -17.48 19.27 2.10
C PRO A 322 -16.76 20.53 2.57
N GLU A 323 -16.73 20.78 3.89
CA GLU A 323 -16.02 21.93 4.49
C GLU A 323 -14.52 21.88 4.21
N VAL A 324 -13.94 20.70 4.11
CA VAL A 324 -12.49 20.51 3.83
C VAL A 324 -12.17 20.88 2.39
N ASP A 325 -12.97 20.39 1.41
CA ASP A 325 -12.80 20.78 0.00
C ASP A 325 -12.96 22.29 -0.19
N ARG A 326 -13.98 22.88 0.44
CA ARG A 326 -14.22 24.31 0.36
C ARG A 326 -13.07 25.11 0.99
N PHE A 327 -12.55 24.69 2.13
CA PHE A 327 -11.43 25.33 2.79
C PHE A 327 -10.20 25.40 1.89
N PHE A 328 -9.78 24.25 1.32
CA PHE A 328 -8.61 24.20 0.47
C PHE A 328 -8.79 24.80 -0.93
N SER A 329 -10.01 25.06 -1.35
CA SER A 329 -10.31 25.69 -2.65
C SER A 329 -10.35 27.22 -2.60
N GLN A 330 -10.08 27.84 -1.45
CA GLN A 330 -10.12 29.29 -1.29
C GLN A 330 -8.92 29.98 -1.95
N PRO A 331 -9.04 31.28 -2.32
CA PRO A 331 -7.99 32.03 -2.98
C PRO A 331 -6.67 32.02 -2.19
N GLY A 332 -5.55 31.77 -2.86
CA GLY A 332 -4.21 31.74 -2.28
C GLY A 332 -3.80 30.39 -1.68
N MET A 333 -4.73 29.49 -1.40
CA MET A 333 -4.41 28.17 -0.82
C MET A 333 -3.53 27.33 -1.75
N ALA A 334 -3.96 27.17 -3.00
CA ALA A 334 -3.24 26.35 -3.97
C ALA A 334 -1.87 26.91 -4.33
N GLU A 335 -1.74 28.22 -4.40
CA GLU A 335 -0.49 28.94 -4.67
C GLU A 335 0.55 28.73 -3.56
N LYS A 336 0.09 28.54 -2.33
CA LYS A 336 0.91 28.22 -1.15
C LYS A 336 1.08 26.73 -0.92
N ASN A 337 0.60 25.87 -1.82
CA ASN A 337 0.55 24.40 -1.66
C ASN A 337 -0.22 23.92 -0.42
N LEU A 338 -1.14 24.75 0.09
CA LEU A 338 -2.07 24.37 1.13
C LEU A 338 -3.24 23.65 0.46
N THR A 339 -3.13 22.36 0.27
CA THR A 339 -4.11 21.52 -0.45
C THR A 339 -4.28 20.19 0.26
N LEU A 340 -5.38 19.51 -0.05
CA LEU A 340 -5.64 18.15 0.47
C LEU A 340 -4.58 17.13 0.02
N ASP A 341 -3.88 17.39 -1.08
CA ASP A 341 -2.75 16.57 -1.53
C ASP A 341 -1.62 16.49 -0.48
N TRP A 342 -1.47 17.54 0.33
CA TRP A 342 -0.37 17.66 1.28
C TRP A 342 -0.83 17.67 2.75
N TYR A 343 -2.09 18.00 3.00
CA TYR A 343 -2.67 18.12 4.33
C TYR A 343 -3.97 17.30 4.42
N PRO A 344 -3.84 15.96 4.49
CA PRO A 344 -4.99 15.07 4.53
C PRO A 344 -5.80 15.26 5.82
N VAL A 345 -7.13 15.12 5.71
CA VAL A 345 -8.08 15.29 6.82
C VAL A 345 -9.01 14.09 6.89
N GLY A 346 -8.89 13.29 7.93
CA GLY A 346 -9.68 12.06 8.10
C GLY A 346 -10.18 11.84 9.53
N SER A 347 -10.74 10.67 9.76
CA SER A 347 -11.23 10.20 11.05
C SER A 347 -10.31 9.15 11.70
N GLY A 348 -9.25 8.75 11.02
CA GLY A 348 -8.38 7.63 11.40
C GLY A 348 -7.55 7.89 12.65
N ALA A 349 -6.76 6.87 12.99
CA ALA A 349 -5.98 6.83 14.24
C ALA A 349 -4.90 7.92 14.32
N TYR A 350 -4.46 8.45 13.17
CA TYR A 350 -3.38 9.44 13.10
C TYR A 350 -3.75 10.63 12.22
N MET A 351 -3.01 11.72 12.45
CA MET A 351 -3.01 12.95 11.66
C MET A 351 -1.61 13.18 11.11
N LEU A 352 -1.49 13.65 9.87
CA LEU A 352 -0.20 14.09 9.31
C LEU A 352 0.10 15.51 9.77
N THR A 353 0.96 15.67 10.77
CA THR A 353 1.27 16.97 11.40
C THR A 353 2.51 17.63 10.80
N VAL A 354 3.43 16.84 10.23
CA VAL A 354 4.57 17.34 9.47
C VAL A 354 4.62 16.62 8.12
N ASN A 355 4.62 17.38 7.05
CA ASN A 355 4.76 16.85 5.71
C ASN A 355 5.86 17.58 4.93
N ASN A 356 7.07 17.01 4.96
CA ASN A 356 8.16 17.40 4.10
C ASN A 356 8.65 16.17 3.32
N PRO A 357 8.14 15.92 2.10
CA PRO A 357 8.47 14.73 1.32
C PRO A 357 9.94 14.68 0.87
N ASN A 358 10.71 15.75 1.08
CA ASN A 358 12.13 15.78 0.81
C ASN A 358 12.98 15.42 2.03
N ARG A 359 12.37 15.29 3.21
CA ARG A 359 13.08 15.05 4.45
C ARG A 359 12.35 14.10 5.40
N GLN A 360 11.14 14.48 5.85
CA GLN A 360 10.45 13.81 6.95
C GLN A 360 8.95 14.01 6.88
N MET A 361 8.20 12.97 7.20
CA MET A 361 6.77 13.02 7.48
C MET A 361 6.49 12.52 8.88
N VAL A 362 5.56 13.15 9.60
CA VAL A 362 5.21 12.79 10.97
C VAL A 362 3.70 12.57 11.09
N LEU A 363 3.35 11.41 11.58
CA LEU A 363 1.98 11.08 12.00
C LEU A 363 1.90 11.15 13.54
N GLU A 364 0.94 11.89 14.05
CA GLU A 364 0.62 11.96 15.47
C GLU A 364 -0.78 11.41 15.74
N ARG A 365 -0.97 10.82 16.91
CA ARG A 365 -2.26 10.25 17.31
C ARG A 365 -3.37 11.30 17.17
N ASN A 366 -4.46 10.92 16.52
CA ASN A 366 -5.67 11.75 16.45
C ASN A 366 -6.37 11.77 17.83
N PRO A 367 -6.49 12.93 18.49
CA PRO A 367 -7.13 13.02 19.80
C PRO A 367 -8.64 12.76 19.76
N LYS A 368 -9.22 12.69 18.56
CA LYS A 368 -10.64 12.42 18.32
C LYS A 368 -10.90 11.03 17.76
N TYR A 369 -9.84 10.17 17.70
CA TYR A 369 -10.02 8.81 17.25
C TYR A 369 -11.01 8.04 18.12
N HIS A 370 -11.89 7.30 17.48
CA HIS A 370 -12.89 6.47 18.17
C HIS A 370 -12.26 5.20 18.78
N ASP A 371 -13.05 4.50 19.58
CA ASP A 371 -12.58 3.29 20.25
C ASP A 371 -12.56 2.10 19.27
N GLU A 372 -11.40 1.80 18.71
CA GLU A 372 -11.11 0.56 18.03
C GLU A 372 -10.27 -0.33 18.96
N LEU A 373 -10.60 -1.61 19.02
CA LEU A 373 -9.93 -2.58 19.86
C LEU A 373 -9.12 -3.55 19.01
N TYR A 374 -7.97 -3.95 19.54
CA TYR A 374 -7.19 -5.03 18.95
C TYR A 374 -8.02 -6.33 18.94
N PRO A 375 -7.99 -7.13 17.84
CA PRO A 375 -8.79 -8.35 17.71
C PRO A 375 -8.61 -9.32 18.86
N SER A 376 -9.72 -9.91 19.31
CA SER A 376 -9.76 -10.94 20.35
C SER A 376 -9.74 -12.36 19.78
N GLU A 377 -9.81 -12.52 18.47
CA GLU A 377 -9.80 -13.79 17.75
C GLU A 377 -8.80 -13.75 16.57
N GLY A 378 -8.30 -14.92 16.18
CA GLY A 378 -7.35 -15.09 15.08
C GLY A 378 -7.44 -16.49 14.49
N GLU A 379 -6.39 -16.90 13.77
CA GLU A 379 -6.24 -18.23 13.21
C GLU A 379 -5.78 -19.24 14.27
N PRO A 380 -5.98 -20.56 14.04
CA PRO A 380 -5.42 -21.59 14.89
C PRO A 380 -3.90 -21.43 15.02
N GLY A 381 -3.42 -21.27 16.26
CA GLY A 381 -1.99 -21.05 16.55
C GLY A 381 -1.62 -19.60 16.86
N ASP A 382 -2.41 -18.60 16.50
CA ASP A 382 -2.11 -17.18 16.76
C ASP A 382 -1.99 -16.87 18.26
N ALA A 383 -2.81 -17.50 19.09
CA ALA A 383 -2.71 -17.36 20.54
C ALA A 383 -1.37 -17.91 21.07
N ALA A 384 -0.95 -19.10 20.58
CA ALA A 384 0.32 -19.71 20.97
C ALA A 384 1.53 -18.90 20.45
N ALA A 385 1.40 -18.25 19.30
CA ALA A 385 2.39 -17.33 18.74
C ALA A 385 2.44 -15.96 19.47
N GLY A 386 1.57 -15.72 20.47
CA GLY A 386 1.50 -14.48 21.21
C GLY A 386 0.78 -13.34 20.47
N LEU A 387 0.17 -13.62 19.32
CA LEU A 387 -0.49 -12.60 18.50
C LEU A 387 -1.78 -12.06 19.13
N LEU A 388 -2.34 -12.74 20.11
CA LEU A 388 -3.52 -12.31 20.87
C LEU A 388 -3.17 -11.72 22.25
N ALA A 389 -1.90 -11.44 22.53
CA ALA A 389 -1.47 -10.87 23.82
C ALA A 389 -2.07 -9.47 24.11
N ASP A 390 -2.43 -8.75 23.06
CA ASP A 390 -3.04 -7.43 23.13
C ASP A 390 -4.56 -7.43 22.86
N ALA A 391 -5.19 -8.60 22.84
CA ALA A 391 -6.62 -8.75 22.60
C ALA A 391 -7.47 -7.81 23.50
N GLY A 392 -8.38 -7.07 22.88
CA GLY A 392 -9.28 -6.14 23.56
C GLY A 392 -8.65 -4.84 24.04
N LYS A 393 -7.35 -4.62 23.84
CA LYS A 393 -6.71 -3.32 24.13
C LYS A 393 -7.09 -2.29 23.08
N ARG A 394 -7.20 -1.02 23.53
CA ARG A 394 -7.54 0.11 22.66
C ARG A 394 -6.37 0.47 21.73
N LEU A 395 -6.68 0.70 20.47
CA LEU A 395 -5.77 1.20 19.44
C LEU A 395 -5.82 2.75 19.34
N PRO A 396 -4.78 3.41 18.81
CA PRO A 396 -3.48 2.87 18.44
C PRO A 396 -2.55 2.74 19.65
N PHE A 397 -1.55 1.85 19.60
CA PHE A 397 -0.56 1.70 20.69
C PHE A 397 0.57 2.73 20.59
N ILE A 398 0.87 3.23 19.41
CA ILE A 398 1.93 4.18 19.13
C ILE A 398 1.37 5.60 19.17
N ASP A 399 2.09 6.53 19.78
CA ASP A 399 1.65 7.93 19.90
C ASP A 399 2.10 8.77 18.71
N ARG A 400 3.27 8.43 18.11
CA ARG A 400 3.87 9.17 17.01
C ARG A 400 4.65 8.25 16.08
N ILE A 401 4.57 8.50 14.78
CA ILE A 401 5.34 7.80 13.76
C ILE A 401 6.16 8.82 12.98
N GLU A 402 7.47 8.63 12.91
CA GLU A 402 8.38 9.49 12.17
C GLU A 402 8.95 8.73 10.97
N PHE A 403 8.68 9.23 9.78
CA PHE A 403 9.23 8.71 8.54
C PHE A 403 10.31 9.63 8.00
N SER A 404 11.50 9.12 7.79
CA SER A 404 12.59 9.85 7.13
C SER A 404 12.75 9.37 5.68
N LEU A 405 13.16 10.27 4.78
CA LEU A 405 13.45 9.90 3.39
C LEU A 405 14.80 9.18 3.31
N GLU A 406 14.78 7.94 2.84
CA GLU A 406 15.97 7.13 2.53
C GLU A 406 15.89 6.62 1.09
N LYS A 407 16.67 7.20 0.21
CA LYS A 407 16.63 6.88 -1.23
C LYS A 407 17.31 5.58 -1.61
N GLU A 408 18.24 5.10 -0.77
CA GLU A 408 19.08 3.95 -1.04
C GLU A 408 19.00 2.93 0.08
N ASN A 409 19.03 1.64 -0.28
CA ASN A 409 18.86 0.55 0.68
C ASN A 409 20.04 0.39 1.64
N ILE A 410 21.29 0.60 1.18
CA ILE A 410 22.48 0.43 2.01
C ILE A 410 22.53 1.47 3.15
N PRO A 411 22.37 2.79 2.90
CA PRO A 411 22.26 3.78 3.97
C PRO A 411 21.10 3.51 4.92
N TYR A 412 19.93 3.10 4.40
CA TYR A 412 18.78 2.75 5.22
C TYR A 412 19.10 1.59 6.19
N TRP A 413 19.68 0.50 5.68
CA TRP A 413 20.08 -0.65 6.49
C TRP A 413 21.11 -0.27 7.56
N ASN A 414 22.13 0.50 7.19
CA ASN A 414 23.16 0.94 8.13
C ASN A 414 22.61 1.83 9.25
N LYS A 415 21.70 2.74 8.95
CA LYS A 415 21.00 3.55 9.95
C LYS A 415 20.10 2.70 10.85
N PHE A 416 19.42 1.69 10.31
CA PHE A 416 18.70 0.71 11.12
C PHE A 416 19.63 0.00 12.11
N LEU A 417 20.79 -0.47 11.65
CA LEU A 417 21.81 -1.08 12.52
C LEU A 417 22.39 -0.10 13.55
N GLN A 418 22.33 1.18 13.31
CA GLN A 418 22.74 2.24 14.24
C GLN A 418 21.62 2.68 15.18
N GLY A 419 20.42 2.14 15.04
CA GLY A 419 19.28 2.41 15.90
C GLY A 419 18.39 3.59 15.49
N TYR A 420 18.63 4.20 14.31
CA TYR A 420 17.77 5.28 13.81
C TYR A 420 16.38 4.81 13.40
N TYR A 421 16.19 3.53 13.10
CA TYR A 421 14.92 2.98 12.66
C TYR A 421 14.54 1.73 13.45
N ASP A 422 13.26 1.56 13.73
CA ASP A 422 12.72 0.38 14.39
C ASP A 422 12.49 -0.77 13.41
N THR A 423 12.46 -0.48 12.12
CA THR A 423 12.22 -1.46 11.05
C THR A 423 13.08 -1.19 9.83
N SER A 424 13.50 -2.24 9.13
CA SER A 424 14.19 -2.14 7.85
C SER A 424 13.95 -3.37 6.99
N GLY A 425 14.09 -3.24 5.67
CA GLY A 425 14.39 -4.35 4.78
C GLY A 425 15.86 -4.78 4.95
N VAL A 426 16.20 -5.99 4.53
CA VAL A 426 17.61 -6.43 4.45
C VAL A 426 18.10 -6.14 3.04
N SER A 427 19.16 -5.33 2.91
CA SER A 427 19.77 -5.09 1.61
C SER A 427 20.39 -6.38 1.04
N THR A 428 20.48 -6.49 -0.28
CA THR A 428 21.06 -7.69 -0.92
C THR A 428 22.50 -7.90 -0.48
N GLU A 429 23.27 -6.82 -0.34
CA GLU A 429 24.69 -6.84 0.05
C GLU A 429 24.91 -7.24 1.50
N SER A 430 23.92 -6.97 2.36
CA SER A 430 23.99 -7.29 3.80
C SER A 430 23.27 -8.60 4.16
N PHE A 431 22.73 -9.29 3.16
CA PHE A 431 21.88 -10.46 3.40
C PHE A 431 22.62 -11.55 4.17
N ASP A 432 23.80 -11.95 3.71
CA ASP A 432 24.59 -13.04 4.32
C ASP A 432 25.09 -12.73 5.74
N GLN A 433 25.18 -11.43 6.09
CA GLN A 433 25.51 -11.01 7.46
C GLN A 433 24.29 -11.04 8.38
N ALA A 434 23.13 -10.74 7.83
CA ALA A 434 21.90 -10.57 8.59
C ALA A 434 21.10 -11.87 8.73
N ILE A 435 21.11 -12.72 7.70
CA ILE A 435 20.23 -13.89 7.57
C ILE A 435 21.04 -15.17 7.45
N ARG A 436 20.53 -16.24 8.05
CA ARG A 436 21.00 -17.61 7.91
C ARG A 436 19.82 -18.53 7.65
N PHE A 437 20.07 -19.64 7.02
CA PHE A 437 19.08 -20.70 6.85
C PHE A 437 19.31 -21.76 7.92
N SER A 438 18.27 -22.13 8.64
CA SER A 438 18.27 -23.25 9.57
C SER A 438 18.46 -24.58 8.83
N GLY A 439 18.76 -25.64 9.57
CA GLY A 439 18.83 -27.01 9.00
C GLY A 439 17.51 -27.48 8.36
N SER A 440 16.39 -26.84 8.68
CA SER A 440 15.06 -27.06 8.06
C SER A 440 14.81 -26.17 6.83
N GLY A 441 15.77 -25.32 6.42
CA GLY A 441 15.62 -24.41 5.28
C GLY A 441 14.91 -23.09 5.58
N ASN A 442 14.46 -22.86 6.83
CA ASN A 442 13.81 -21.61 7.20
C ASN A 442 14.83 -20.47 7.37
N ALA A 443 14.46 -19.29 6.89
CA ALA A 443 15.27 -18.09 7.08
C ALA A 443 15.18 -17.59 8.53
N GLU A 444 16.32 -17.33 9.15
CA GLU A 444 16.47 -16.79 10.50
C GLU A 444 17.46 -15.63 10.50
N VAL A 445 17.37 -14.72 11.48
CA VAL A 445 18.43 -13.73 11.70
C VAL A 445 19.70 -14.41 12.22
N SER A 446 20.87 -13.90 11.81
CA SER A 446 22.15 -14.37 12.32
C SER A 446 22.27 -14.15 13.84
N GLU A 447 23.17 -14.91 14.51
CA GLU A 447 23.37 -14.77 15.96
C GLU A 447 23.72 -13.33 16.36
N ALA A 448 24.57 -12.66 15.59
CA ALA A 448 24.92 -11.27 15.81
C ALA A 448 23.70 -10.31 15.76
N MET A 449 22.68 -10.63 14.97
CA MET A 449 21.42 -9.89 14.94
C MET A 449 20.48 -10.27 16.10
N LYS A 450 20.47 -11.55 16.50
CA LYS A 450 19.72 -12.04 17.68
C LYS A 450 20.23 -11.38 18.96
N GLU A 451 21.56 -11.29 19.13
CA GLU A 451 22.19 -10.61 20.27
C GLU A 451 21.79 -9.13 20.37
N LYS A 452 21.53 -8.50 19.24
CA LYS A 452 20.98 -7.12 19.16
C LYS A 452 19.47 -7.05 19.35
N GLY A 453 18.78 -8.15 19.63
CA GLY A 453 17.32 -8.18 19.76
C GLY A 453 16.58 -7.98 18.43
N ILE A 454 17.24 -8.16 17.29
CA ILE A 454 16.62 -8.03 15.98
C ILE A 454 15.84 -9.30 15.66
N ARG A 455 14.63 -9.15 15.13
CA ARG A 455 13.76 -10.25 14.70
C ARG A 455 13.49 -10.17 13.21
N LEU A 456 13.41 -11.32 12.56
CA LEU A 456 12.97 -11.44 11.18
C LEU A 456 11.46 -11.70 11.16
N LEU A 457 10.76 -10.87 10.43
CA LEU A 457 9.34 -11.09 10.09
C LEU A 457 9.25 -11.40 8.60
N THR A 458 8.62 -12.50 8.28
CA THR A 458 8.41 -12.93 6.90
C THR A 458 6.93 -13.14 6.63
N SER A 459 6.44 -12.80 5.43
CA SER A 459 5.07 -13.05 4.96
C SER A 459 4.99 -13.15 3.43
N VAL A 460 4.11 -13.94 2.78
CA VAL A 460 3.88 -13.95 1.32
C VAL A 460 3.09 -12.71 0.93
N ALA A 461 3.70 -11.85 0.12
CA ALA A 461 2.98 -10.69 -0.40
C ALA A 461 2.03 -11.11 -1.53
N PRO A 462 0.77 -10.67 -1.51
CA PRO A 462 -0.15 -10.87 -2.63
C PRO A 462 0.19 -9.89 -3.76
N SER A 463 1.36 -10.08 -4.38
CA SER A 463 1.93 -9.17 -5.37
C SER A 463 2.53 -9.95 -6.54
N THR A 464 2.45 -9.37 -7.73
CA THR A 464 3.09 -9.89 -8.93
C THR A 464 3.85 -8.77 -9.63
N TYR A 465 5.17 -8.97 -9.83
CA TYR A 465 6.00 -8.08 -10.65
C TYR A 465 6.18 -8.67 -12.03
N TYR A 466 6.18 -7.84 -13.05
CA TYR A 466 6.14 -8.31 -14.44
C TYR A 466 6.86 -7.36 -15.39
N LEU A 467 7.24 -7.91 -16.56
CA LEU A 467 7.54 -7.12 -17.75
C LEU A 467 6.28 -7.01 -18.60
N GLY A 468 5.88 -5.79 -18.89
CA GLY A 468 4.74 -5.48 -19.72
C GLY A 468 5.17 -5.13 -21.15
N PHE A 469 4.42 -5.63 -22.13
CA PHE A 469 4.55 -5.27 -23.53
C PHE A 469 3.46 -4.27 -23.89
N ASN A 470 3.82 -3.10 -24.39
CA ASN A 470 2.82 -2.17 -24.92
C ASN A 470 2.17 -2.77 -26.19
N MET A 471 0.93 -3.18 -26.05
CA MET A 471 0.19 -3.84 -27.15
C MET A 471 -0.15 -2.90 -28.32
N LEU A 472 0.02 -1.58 -28.15
CA LEU A 472 -0.12 -0.58 -29.21
C LEU A 472 1.21 -0.30 -29.94
N ASP A 473 2.33 -0.80 -29.44
CA ASP A 473 3.64 -0.60 -30.07
C ASP A 473 3.73 -1.35 -31.41
N PRO A 474 4.24 -0.72 -32.49
CA PRO A 474 4.26 -1.33 -33.82
C PRO A 474 5.24 -2.50 -33.97
N VAL A 475 6.23 -2.65 -33.06
CA VAL A 475 7.26 -3.67 -33.10
C VAL A 475 6.87 -4.90 -32.27
N ILE A 476 6.63 -4.67 -30.96
CA ILE A 476 6.36 -5.75 -30.00
C ILE A 476 4.87 -5.95 -29.69
N GLY A 477 4.02 -4.99 -30.05
CA GLY A 477 2.60 -5.00 -29.78
C GLY A 477 1.77 -5.76 -30.82
N GLY A 478 0.45 -5.70 -30.65
CA GLY A 478 -0.52 -6.35 -31.52
C GLY A 478 -0.69 -7.85 -31.32
N TYR A 479 -1.62 -8.42 -32.08
CA TYR A 479 -2.06 -9.83 -31.95
C TYR A 479 -1.60 -10.73 -33.10
N SER A 480 -0.75 -10.24 -34.01
CA SER A 480 -0.21 -11.04 -35.08
C SER A 480 0.67 -12.19 -34.56
N GLU A 481 0.75 -13.28 -35.31
CA GLU A 481 1.60 -14.42 -34.96
C GLU A 481 3.08 -14.00 -34.84
N ARG A 482 3.53 -13.12 -35.73
CA ARG A 482 4.86 -12.51 -35.67
C ARG A 482 5.11 -11.82 -34.30
N ALA A 483 4.21 -10.95 -33.88
CA ALA A 483 4.37 -10.21 -32.63
C ALA A 483 4.30 -11.16 -31.40
N ARG A 484 3.44 -12.18 -31.41
CA ARG A 484 3.39 -13.19 -30.36
C ARG A 484 4.70 -13.96 -30.23
N LYS A 485 5.26 -14.45 -31.36
CA LYS A 485 6.53 -15.16 -31.37
C LYS A 485 7.68 -14.30 -30.84
N LEU A 486 7.71 -13.00 -31.19
CA LEU A 486 8.69 -12.06 -30.66
C LEU A 486 8.59 -11.95 -29.14
N ARG A 487 7.38 -11.73 -28.60
CA ARG A 487 7.17 -11.65 -27.13
C ARG A 487 7.52 -12.97 -26.43
N GLN A 488 7.18 -14.13 -27.01
CA GLN A 488 7.55 -15.44 -26.47
C GLN A 488 9.08 -15.62 -26.43
N ALA A 489 9.78 -15.25 -27.52
CA ALA A 489 11.24 -15.31 -27.57
C ALA A 489 11.88 -14.46 -26.47
N ILE A 490 11.42 -13.22 -26.28
CA ILE A 490 11.87 -12.33 -25.21
C ILE A 490 11.60 -12.95 -23.83
N SER A 491 10.39 -13.47 -23.60
CA SER A 491 10.00 -14.06 -22.32
C SER A 491 10.84 -15.30 -21.96
N ILE A 492 11.24 -16.10 -22.94
CA ILE A 492 12.11 -17.27 -22.72
C ILE A 492 13.55 -16.83 -22.41
N ALA A 493 14.04 -15.78 -23.07
CA ALA A 493 15.43 -15.33 -22.94
C ALA A 493 15.74 -14.74 -21.56
N ILE A 494 14.74 -14.15 -20.89
CA ILE A 494 14.90 -13.52 -19.56
C ILE A 494 14.76 -14.59 -18.49
N ASP A 495 15.85 -14.89 -17.82
CA ASP A 495 15.95 -15.93 -16.79
C ASP A 495 15.61 -15.37 -15.41
N TYR A 496 14.33 -15.47 -15.01
CA TYR A 496 13.88 -14.96 -13.71
C TYR A 496 14.37 -15.79 -12.53
N GLU A 497 14.67 -17.07 -12.70
CA GLU A 497 15.30 -17.91 -11.71
C GLU A 497 16.69 -17.36 -11.34
N GLU A 498 17.48 -17.04 -12.38
CA GLU A 498 18.78 -16.40 -12.21
C GLU A 498 18.66 -15.01 -11.56
N GLN A 499 17.67 -14.19 -12.00
CA GLN A 499 17.44 -12.87 -11.43
C GLN A 499 17.13 -12.93 -9.94
N ILE A 500 16.25 -13.83 -9.53
CA ILE A 500 15.87 -14.02 -8.14
C ILE A 500 17.06 -14.50 -7.31
N SER A 501 17.82 -15.46 -7.84
CA SER A 501 19.03 -15.97 -7.18
C SER A 501 20.05 -14.86 -6.94
N ILE A 502 20.40 -14.08 -7.97
CA ILE A 502 21.47 -13.07 -7.90
C ILE A 502 21.04 -11.81 -7.14
N PHE A 503 19.87 -11.24 -7.48
CA PHE A 503 19.48 -9.91 -7.00
C PHE A 503 18.51 -9.94 -5.83
N ARG A 504 18.00 -11.12 -5.47
CA ARG A 504 17.04 -11.29 -4.37
C ARG A 504 17.48 -12.30 -3.34
N ASN A 505 18.67 -12.89 -3.46
CA ASN A 505 19.18 -13.95 -2.58
C ASN A 505 18.16 -15.10 -2.41
N GLY A 506 17.54 -15.53 -3.51
CA GLY A 506 16.52 -16.58 -3.50
C GLY A 506 15.14 -16.16 -2.98
N ARG A 507 14.96 -14.90 -2.56
CA ARG A 507 13.67 -14.40 -2.05
C ARG A 507 12.70 -14.15 -3.19
N GLY A 508 12.06 -15.21 -3.78
CA GLY A 508 11.11 -15.12 -4.86
C GLY A 508 10.57 -16.40 -5.41
N ILE A 509 9.35 -16.29 -5.88
CA ILE A 509 8.73 -17.32 -6.69
C ILE A 509 8.64 -16.78 -8.11
N VAL A 510 9.18 -17.51 -9.07
CA VAL A 510 8.98 -17.16 -10.48
C VAL A 510 7.50 -17.28 -10.81
N ALA A 511 6.90 -16.15 -11.15
CA ALA A 511 5.48 -16.11 -11.51
C ALA A 511 5.21 -16.89 -12.78
N GLN A 512 4.31 -17.85 -12.69
CA GLN A 512 3.86 -18.65 -13.84
C GLN A 512 2.58 -18.08 -14.47
N GLY A 513 1.96 -17.12 -13.79
CA GLY A 513 0.75 -16.43 -14.21
C GLY A 513 0.55 -15.13 -13.41
N PRO A 514 -0.51 -14.38 -13.71
CA PRO A 514 -0.75 -13.08 -13.07
C PRO A 514 -1.23 -13.17 -11.61
N ILE A 515 -1.85 -14.29 -11.21
CA ILE A 515 -2.42 -14.46 -9.88
C ILE A 515 -1.34 -14.96 -8.93
N PRO A 516 -0.98 -14.23 -7.84
CA PRO A 516 0.04 -14.66 -6.89
C PRO A 516 -0.49 -15.71 -5.90
N PRO A 517 0.43 -16.42 -5.20
CA PRO A 517 0.05 -17.31 -4.10
C PRO A 517 -0.80 -16.62 -3.03
N GLY A 518 -1.74 -17.36 -2.43
CA GLY A 518 -2.66 -16.84 -1.41
C GLY A 518 -3.91 -16.15 -1.95
N ILE A 519 -4.00 -15.93 -3.25
CA ILE A 519 -5.21 -15.43 -3.93
C ILE A 519 -5.97 -16.60 -4.56
N PHE A 520 -7.29 -16.58 -4.44
CA PHE A 520 -8.16 -17.60 -5.07
C PHE A 520 -7.85 -17.73 -6.57
N GLY A 521 -7.77 -18.97 -7.05
CA GLY A 521 -7.45 -19.26 -8.45
C GLY A 521 -5.96 -19.41 -8.74
N TYR A 522 -5.05 -19.11 -7.79
CA TYR A 522 -3.65 -19.50 -7.93
C TYR A 522 -3.52 -21.01 -8.10
N ARG A 523 -2.68 -21.44 -9.04
CA ARG A 523 -2.37 -22.86 -9.26
C ARG A 523 -0.87 -23.06 -9.23
N SER A 524 -0.44 -24.08 -8.54
CA SER A 524 0.94 -24.55 -8.52
C SER A 524 1.09 -25.83 -9.34
N GLY A 525 2.32 -26.29 -9.52
CA GLY A 525 2.63 -27.53 -10.23
C GLY A 525 2.32 -27.49 -11.72
N LYS A 526 2.10 -28.66 -12.31
CA LYS A 526 1.91 -28.83 -13.76
C LYS A 526 0.77 -27.99 -14.33
N ASP A 527 -0.31 -27.82 -13.58
CA ASP A 527 -1.51 -27.09 -14.04
C ASP A 527 -1.37 -25.59 -13.93
N GLY A 528 -0.32 -25.10 -13.27
CA GLY A 528 -0.06 -23.69 -13.07
C GLY A 528 1.08 -23.11 -13.92
N ILE A 529 1.85 -23.95 -14.67
CA ILE A 529 3.00 -23.46 -15.44
C ILE A 529 2.58 -22.59 -16.63
N ASN A 530 3.44 -21.66 -17.00
CA ASN A 530 3.35 -20.94 -18.27
C ASN A 530 3.90 -21.81 -19.42
N PRO A 531 3.04 -22.43 -20.24
CA PRO A 531 3.47 -23.38 -21.25
C PRO A 531 4.23 -22.74 -22.44
N TYR A 532 4.19 -21.42 -22.55
CA TYR A 532 4.94 -20.69 -23.57
C TYR A 532 6.42 -20.51 -23.22
N VAL A 533 6.74 -20.52 -21.92
CA VAL A 533 8.11 -20.31 -21.42
C VAL A 533 8.71 -21.58 -20.83
N TYR A 534 7.88 -22.47 -20.27
CA TYR A 534 8.31 -23.67 -19.56
C TYR A 534 7.71 -24.95 -20.12
N ASP A 535 8.46 -26.04 -19.95
CA ASP A 535 7.98 -27.41 -20.06
C ASP A 535 7.97 -28.06 -18.68
N TRP A 536 7.04 -29.00 -18.46
CA TRP A 536 7.00 -29.75 -17.20
C TRP A 536 7.85 -31.02 -17.36
N VAL A 537 9.00 -31.06 -16.70
CA VAL A 537 9.97 -32.17 -16.84
C VAL A 537 10.35 -32.68 -15.45
N ASN A 538 10.22 -33.99 -15.24
CA ASN A 538 10.58 -34.66 -13.98
C ASN A 538 9.99 -33.99 -12.71
N GLY A 539 8.72 -33.57 -12.78
CA GLY A 539 8.03 -32.99 -11.64
C GLY A 539 8.33 -31.51 -11.38
N GLN A 540 9.05 -30.84 -12.29
CA GLN A 540 9.44 -29.44 -12.12
C GLN A 540 9.24 -28.63 -13.41
N PRO A 541 8.99 -27.32 -13.34
CA PRO A 541 9.02 -26.43 -14.50
C PRO A 541 10.46 -26.27 -14.97
N LYS A 542 10.71 -26.52 -16.26
CA LYS A 542 11.99 -26.32 -16.92
C LYS A 542 11.85 -25.27 -18.02
N ARG A 543 12.58 -24.16 -17.91
CA ARG A 543 12.59 -23.10 -18.93
C ARG A 543 13.01 -23.67 -20.29
N LYS A 544 12.31 -23.26 -21.35
CA LYS A 544 12.66 -23.61 -22.73
C LYS A 544 14.02 -23.05 -23.09
N SER A 545 14.69 -23.71 -24.05
CA SER A 545 16.07 -23.36 -24.39
C SER A 545 16.16 -22.01 -25.14
N ILE A 546 17.35 -21.41 -25.10
CA ILE A 546 17.62 -20.16 -25.83
C ILE A 546 17.61 -20.40 -27.35
N GLU A 547 17.95 -21.60 -27.79
CA GLU A 547 17.90 -22.01 -29.21
C GLU A 547 16.46 -21.98 -29.72
N TYR A 548 15.50 -22.46 -28.92
CA TYR A 548 14.08 -22.36 -29.21
C TYR A 548 13.61 -20.90 -29.28
N ALA A 549 14.09 -20.07 -28.37
CA ALA A 549 13.80 -18.63 -28.38
C ALA A 549 14.36 -17.95 -29.66
N ARG A 550 15.59 -18.32 -30.10
CA ARG A 550 16.17 -17.83 -31.36
C ARG A 550 15.37 -18.29 -32.57
N GLN A 551 14.87 -19.53 -32.59
CA GLN A 551 13.96 -20.00 -33.64
C GLN A 551 12.70 -19.15 -33.71
N LEU A 552 12.03 -18.91 -32.57
CA LEU A 552 10.84 -18.04 -32.50
C LEU A 552 11.13 -16.63 -33.00
N LEU A 553 12.30 -16.08 -32.64
CA LEU A 553 12.74 -14.75 -33.07
C LEU A 553 12.93 -14.70 -34.61
N ALA A 554 13.54 -15.75 -35.19
CA ALA A 554 13.71 -15.86 -36.64
C ALA A 554 12.36 -15.98 -37.37
N GLU A 555 11.42 -16.77 -36.83
CA GLU A 555 10.05 -16.89 -37.32
C GLU A 555 9.27 -15.57 -37.17
N ALA A 556 9.57 -14.77 -36.14
CA ALA A 556 9.06 -13.41 -35.99
C ALA A 556 9.67 -12.41 -37.00
N GLY A 557 10.59 -12.84 -37.87
CA GLY A 557 11.20 -12.00 -38.90
C GLY A 557 12.47 -11.27 -38.46
N TYR A 558 13.09 -11.69 -37.35
CA TYR A 558 14.32 -11.11 -36.81
C TYR A 558 15.43 -12.17 -36.62
N PRO A 559 15.86 -12.91 -37.65
CA PRO A 559 16.95 -13.86 -37.51
C PRO A 559 18.20 -13.15 -37.01
N ASP A 560 18.85 -13.73 -36.02
CA ASP A 560 20.03 -13.17 -35.33
C ASP A 560 19.86 -11.71 -34.86
N GLY A 561 18.61 -11.34 -34.48
CA GLY A 561 18.28 -9.99 -34.02
C GLY A 561 18.22 -8.93 -35.12
N VAL A 562 18.16 -9.31 -36.38
CA VAL A 562 18.12 -8.37 -37.54
C VAL A 562 16.77 -8.44 -38.25
N ASP A 563 16.14 -7.30 -38.45
CA ASP A 563 14.89 -7.23 -39.23
C ASP A 563 15.12 -7.62 -40.70
N ARG A 564 14.46 -8.69 -41.14
CA ARG A 564 14.59 -9.20 -42.52
C ARG A 564 14.23 -8.20 -43.61
N LYS A 565 13.35 -7.23 -43.29
CA LYS A 565 12.86 -6.27 -44.30
C LYS A 565 13.79 -5.07 -44.43
N THR A 566 14.36 -4.63 -43.32
CA THR A 566 15.14 -3.38 -43.26
C THR A 566 16.63 -3.61 -43.14
N GLY A 567 17.07 -4.81 -42.76
CA GLY A 567 18.47 -5.14 -42.46
C GLY A 567 19.01 -4.45 -41.20
N LYS A 568 18.14 -3.82 -40.39
CA LYS A 568 18.54 -3.12 -39.17
C LYS A 568 18.48 -4.03 -37.96
N PRO A 569 19.38 -3.86 -36.97
CA PRO A 569 19.29 -4.54 -35.70
C PRO A 569 17.96 -4.23 -34.99
N LEU A 570 17.37 -5.25 -34.36
CA LEU A 570 16.19 -5.08 -33.53
C LEU A 570 16.61 -4.36 -32.25
N GLN A 571 16.05 -3.18 -32.04
CA GLN A 571 16.24 -2.36 -30.83
C GLN A 571 14.93 -2.28 -30.07
N ILE A 572 15.00 -2.49 -28.74
CA ILE A 572 13.85 -2.39 -27.82
C ILE A 572 14.18 -1.40 -26.73
N ASN A 573 13.26 -0.46 -26.50
CA ASN A 573 13.34 0.49 -25.39
C ASN A 573 12.72 -0.14 -24.14
N TYR A 574 13.43 -0.11 -23.04
CA TYR A 574 13.01 -0.64 -21.75
C TYR A 574 12.85 0.49 -20.74
N GLU A 575 11.59 0.75 -20.37
CA GLU A 575 11.22 1.74 -19.35
C GLU A 575 11.22 1.09 -17.97
N THR A 576 11.89 1.73 -16.99
CA THR A 576 11.99 1.20 -15.63
C THR A 576 12.07 2.35 -14.61
N PRO A 577 11.48 2.21 -13.40
CA PRO A 577 11.67 3.13 -12.29
C PRO A 577 13.00 2.93 -11.55
N ALA A 578 13.82 1.98 -11.98
CA ALA A 578 15.08 1.60 -11.34
C ALA A 578 16.13 2.69 -11.56
N VAL A 579 16.27 3.60 -10.62
CA VAL A 579 17.30 4.65 -10.61
C VAL A 579 18.27 4.43 -9.43
N GLY A 580 19.48 4.96 -9.54
CA GLY A 580 20.51 4.80 -8.52
C GLY A 580 21.58 3.77 -8.89
N PRO A 581 22.77 3.88 -8.27
CA PRO A 581 23.94 3.06 -8.60
C PRO A 581 23.73 1.58 -8.28
N GLU A 582 22.95 1.24 -7.26
CA GLU A 582 22.61 -0.12 -6.87
C GLU A 582 21.82 -0.90 -7.93
N GLN A 583 21.09 -0.19 -8.80
CA GLN A 583 20.30 -0.81 -9.87
C GLN A 583 21.14 -1.18 -11.11
N LYS A 584 22.35 -0.62 -11.21
CA LYS A 584 23.19 -0.80 -12.40
C LYS A 584 23.45 -2.26 -12.75
N ALA A 585 23.82 -3.08 -11.77
CA ALA A 585 24.12 -4.50 -12.00
C ALA A 585 22.90 -5.26 -12.56
N ARG A 586 21.70 -4.97 -12.05
CA ARG A 586 20.44 -5.56 -12.51
C ARG A 586 20.09 -5.11 -13.94
N LEU A 587 20.29 -3.84 -14.24
CA LEU A 587 20.06 -3.30 -15.58
C LEU A 587 21.06 -3.86 -16.60
N ASP A 588 22.33 -3.97 -16.26
CA ASP A 588 23.37 -4.60 -17.07
C ASP A 588 23.06 -6.10 -17.30
N TRP A 589 22.54 -6.78 -16.27
CA TRP A 589 22.06 -8.16 -16.41
C TRP A 589 20.90 -8.26 -17.42
N MET A 590 19.92 -7.35 -17.37
CA MET A 590 18.80 -7.32 -18.31
C MET A 590 19.29 -7.14 -19.76
N VAL A 591 20.26 -6.27 -20.00
CA VAL A 591 20.93 -6.13 -21.31
C VAL A 591 21.53 -7.46 -21.77
N LYS A 592 22.24 -8.17 -20.88
CA LYS A 592 22.82 -9.49 -21.20
C LYS A 592 21.76 -10.53 -21.55
N GLN A 593 20.60 -10.52 -20.87
CA GLN A 593 19.51 -11.46 -21.22
C GLN A 593 19.03 -11.27 -22.65
N LEU A 594 18.79 -10.02 -23.08
CA LEU A 594 18.31 -9.74 -24.44
C LEU A 594 19.43 -9.94 -25.48
N ASN A 595 20.69 -9.74 -25.12
CA ASN A 595 21.83 -10.03 -25.99
C ASN A 595 21.96 -11.53 -26.34
N LYS A 596 21.41 -12.46 -25.56
CA LYS A 596 21.29 -13.89 -25.95
C LYS A 596 20.53 -14.08 -27.27
N LEU A 597 19.68 -13.12 -27.61
CA LEU A 597 18.90 -13.05 -28.86
C LEU A 597 19.44 -12.01 -29.86
N SER A 598 20.59 -11.42 -29.59
CA SER A 598 21.15 -10.28 -30.35
C SER A 598 20.21 -9.05 -30.40
N ILE A 599 19.29 -8.93 -29.48
CA ILE A 599 18.40 -7.76 -29.35
C ILE A 599 19.13 -6.65 -28.59
N GLN A 600 19.15 -5.46 -29.16
CA GLN A 600 19.70 -4.26 -28.54
C GLN A 600 18.68 -3.66 -27.55
N LEU A 601 18.96 -3.74 -26.25
CA LEU A 601 18.12 -3.15 -25.21
C LEU A 601 18.59 -1.74 -24.85
N VAL A 602 17.73 -0.76 -25.00
CA VAL A 602 17.97 0.63 -24.60
C VAL A 602 17.27 0.91 -23.28
N ILE A 603 18.06 1.07 -22.22
CA ILE A 603 17.53 1.36 -20.87
C ILE A 603 17.06 2.81 -20.80
N ARG A 604 15.85 3.03 -20.31
CA ARG A 604 15.23 4.33 -20.07
C ARG A 604 14.75 4.40 -18.63
N ALA A 605 15.69 4.58 -17.70
CA ALA A 605 15.40 4.70 -16.28
C ALA A 605 14.96 6.12 -15.92
N THR A 606 13.89 6.24 -15.14
CA THR A 606 13.38 7.51 -14.59
C THR A 606 12.93 7.32 -13.15
N ASP A 607 12.80 8.41 -12.38
CA ASP A 607 12.15 8.34 -11.07
C ASP A 607 10.72 7.82 -11.17
N TYR A 608 10.21 7.24 -10.08
CA TYR A 608 8.93 6.53 -10.07
C TYR A 608 7.75 7.41 -10.51
N ASN A 609 7.72 8.68 -10.08
CA ASN A 609 6.64 9.59 -10.43
C ASN A 609 6.59 9.88 -11.94
N ARG A 610 7.75 10.09 -12.54
CA ARG A 610 7.89 10.30 -13.99
C ARG A 610 7.62 9.04 -14.78
N PHE A 611 8.01 7.88 -14.24
CA PHE A 611 7.67 6.58 -14.81
C PHE A 611 6.15 6.39 -14.87
N GLN A 612 5.42 6.63 -13.80
CA GLN A 612 3.95 6.56 -13.79
C GLN A 612 3.31 7.45 -14.86
N GLU A 613 3.82 8.68 -15.06
CA GLU A 613 3.32 9.57 -16.12
C GLU A 613 3.52 9.01 -17.52
N LYS A 614 4.68 8.39 -17.79
CA LYS A 614 4.93 7.70 -19.06
C LYS A 614 3.95 6.55 -19.28
N MET A 615 3.73 5.73 -18.27
CA MET A 615 2.79 4.60 -18.34
C MET A 615 1.36 5.10 -18.64
N ARG A 616 0.90 6.13 -17.93
CA ARG A 616 -0.41 6.73 -18.14
C ARG A 616 -0.60 7.28 -19.57
N LYS A 617 0.46 7.82 -20.17
CA LYS A 617 0.45 8.33 -21.55
C LYS A 617 0.62 7.24 -22.61
N GLY A 618 0.93 5.99 -22.21
CA GLY A 618 1.28 4.92 -23.12
C GLY A 618 2.66 5.10 -23.79
N ASP A 619 3.53 5.94 -23.22
CA ASP A 619 4.86 6.24 -23.73
C ASP A 619 5.89 5.21 -23.24
N ALA A 620 5.64 3.96 -23.59
CA ALA A 620 6.51 2.83 -23.28
C ALA A 620 6.44 1.79 -24.39
N GLN A 621 7.52 1.03 -24.57
CA GLN A 621 7.55 -0.15 -25.43
C GLN A 621 7.58 -1.42 -24.59
N LEU A 622 8.68 -1.73 -23.94
CA LEU A 622 8.83 -2.74 -22.89
C LEU A 622 8.98 -2.02 -21.56
N PHE A 623 8.29 -2.47 -20.50
CA PHE A 623 8.36 -1.83 -19.21
C PHE A 623 8.30 -2.82 -18.05
N GLU A 624 8.92 -2.48 -16.94
CA GLU A 624 8.82 -3.24 -15.69
C GLU A 624 7.87 -2.55 -14.74
N TRP A 625 6.92 -3.29 -14.20
CA TRP A 625 6.04 -2.82 -13.15
C TRP A 625 5.64 -3.96 -12.22
N GLY A 626 4.84 -3.63 -11.19
CA GLY A 626 4.27 -4.59 -10.28
C GLY A 626 2.83 -4.22 -9.94
N TRP A 627 2.09 -5.21 -9.47
CA TRP A 627 0.76 -5.04 -8.94
C TRP A 627 0.66 -5.68 -7.55
N ASN A 628 0.29 -4.89 -6.57
CA ASN A 628 -0.08 -5.37 -5.24
C ASN A 628 -1.60 -5.54 -5.22
N ALA A 629 -2.11 -6.56 -4.54
CA ALA A 629 -3.55 -6.72 -4.41
C ALA A 629 -4.18 -5.54 -3.68
N ASP A 630 -5.11 -4.86 -4.32
CA ASP A 630 -6.00 -3.89 -3.67
C ASP A 630 -7.03 -4.62 -2.80
N TYR A 631 -7.44 -5.81 -3.25
CA TYR A 631 -8.34 -6.73 -2.58
C TYR A 631 -8.04 -8.18 -2.97
N PRO A 632 -8.40 -9.16 -2.12
CA PRO A 632 -7.97 -10.55 -2.27
C PRO A 632 -8.84 -11.34 -3.28
N ASP A 633 -8.94 -10.86 -4.50
CA ASP A 633 -9.71 -11.49 -5.58
C ASP A 633 -8.87 -11.54 -6.87
N PRO A 634 -8.93 -12.64 -7.65
CA PRO A 634 -8.19 -12.75 -8.91
C PRO A 634 -8.57 -11.67 -9.93
N GLU A 635 -9.76 -11.11 -9.89
CA GLU A 635 -10.15 -10.00 -10.74
C GLU A 635 -9.15 -8.85 -10.64
N ASN A 636 -8.62 -8.58 -9.44
CA ASN A 636 -7.67 -7.49 -9.20
C ASN A 636 -6.34 -7.63 -9.95
N PHE A 637 -6.00 -8.83 -10.39
CA PHE A 637 -4.84 -9.10 -11.25
C PHE A 637 -5.23 -9.26 -12.72
N LEU A 638 -6.38 -9.87 -12.98
CA LEU A 638 -6.83 -10.18 -14.34
C LEU A 638 -7.36 -8.95 -15.08
N PHE A 639 -7.85 -7.93 -14.35
CA PHE A 639 -8.36 -6.70 -14.97
C PHE A 639 -7.27 -5.95 -15.76
N LEU A 640 -5.98 -6.09 -15.39
CA LEU A 640 -4.83 -5.54 -16.11
C LEU A 640 -4.70 -6.14 -17.52
N LEU A 641 -5.20 -7.35 -17.73
CA LEU A 641 -5.09 -8.11 -18.98
C LEU A 641 -6.41 -8.14 -19.77
N TYR A 642 -7.49 -7.60 -19.20
CA TYR A 642 -8.80 -7.62 -19.83
C TYR A 642 -8.86 -6.55 -20.96
N GLY A 643 -8.98 -7.01 -22.20
CA GLY A 643 -8.91 -6.15 -23.38
C GLY A 643 -9.82 -4.91 -23.37
N PRO A 644 -11.09 -4.97 -22.88
CA PRO A 644 -11.95 -3.79 -22.79
C PRO A 644 -11.42 -2.69 -21.86
N ASN A 645 -10.51 -3.00 -20.92
CA ASN A 645 -9.90 -2.02 -20.02
C ASN A 645 -8.74 -1.25 -20.67
N LYS A 646 -8.30 -1.64 -21.89
CA LYS A 646 -7.22 -0.95 -22.61
C LYS A 646 -7.68 0.45 -23.05
N LYS A 647 -7.19 1.47 -22.36
CA LYS A 647 -7.44 2.88 -22.71
C LYS A 647 -6.18 3.68 -22.44
N VAL A 648 -5.83 4.59 -23.36
CA VAL A 648 -4.76 5.55 -23.13
C VAL A 648 -5.25 6.60 -22.15
N GLY A 649 -4.46 6.92 -21.14
CA GLY A 649 -4.77 7.94 -20.15
C GLY A 649 -5.62 7.47 -18.95
N HIS A 650 -5.77 6.16 -18.77
CA HIS A 650 -6.51 5.57 -17.65
C HIS A 650 -5.63 4.63 -16.84
#